data_b9fcb855d5b93c97b0146653bd92abc5
#
_entry.id   b9fcb855d5b93c97b0146653bd92abc5
#
_cell.length_a   1.000
_cell.length_b   1.000
_cell.length_c   1.000
_cell.angle_alpha   90.00
_cell.angle_beta   90.00
_cell.angle_gamma   90.00
#
_symmetry.space_group_name_H-M   'P 1'
#
loop_
_entity.id
_entity.type
_entity.pdbx_description
1 polymer ?
#
loop_
_entity_poly.entity_id
_entity_poly.type
_entity_poly.pdbx_seq_one_letter_code
_entity_poly.pdbx_strand_id
1 'polypeptide(L)'
;VLYLYFRPIGFLRYRYRLFSLFISLGCLITTETAAADYDVLIQQARNGNTIPILEYIRQEEKRRKLSPSQVADWLQVASWAGRDNEVINLWQRYHDMELPARGIAAVARAYRNQRQWSQAIQLWHLASILEKHNHDIKAGLIMTLADAKRDSEARRLAKNLLSHQPSAANYRLMAYVDQATGRSWDAMQMLTIAHERFPKDKATTHDYLFSLKNNRVNGPAWLLEQKHTTQLQLSPGQQRKLEADAAAELVRLAMIPNRSEKERFNIADRALARYEHMLNQWREQPGAQQDYRRARIDRLGALLARFRTQELIEEYLRLQQLSLTEKNVVIPDYAHKWAASAYLNLRQPDKTRDILRPLNYPNGKYPDKKTPMRHITQEDDSVLFYADVESEHLNEAQQLAMNIKQRNAYMTNVYGSPIRVPNDDWLQGQQFLAESAQLHEDLPEAERRFTHLARTAPGNQKLRIDLAAVWLDRGWPRQAESELKQVEGLDHRNLSLEIQQGYTALALQEWRQVDLLSDDVITRVPENMLAKRFNRLRNIHHMSELRIRVNQGIDSDNPTSGKSSSNFDLAIYSPPINDNWRLFAGGAYNRSQFSEGRGLNRDLRGGIEWRVRDIWLEGEVSGRNYRHGNKVGLRFAGWYDLNDQWRLGGSAERLARNTPLRALTNNIYANGGQLYTRWRHSERSQWTARFAPSFFSDGNNRFAYAIDGMQRIYTAPYLKLDATLEISTTHNSKQNTPYFNPKNDFTFLPALEADHIMYRHYQTVWSQQFAAGIGEYWQNGYGRGLITTVSYGQRIKWNDVVDAGVRITLDKRPYDGKREKNLQAAFDLIYRF
;
A
#
# COMPACT_ATOMS: atom_id res chain seq x y z
N VAL A 1 27.53 4.76 16.18
CA VAL A 1 27.20 5.85 17.08
C VAL A 1 26.65 5.30 18.37
N LEU A 2 27.53 4.66 19.16
CA LEU A 2 27.20 4.13 20.48
C LEU A 2 28.38 4.46 21.39
N TYR A 3 28.52 5.75 21.63
CA TYR A 3 29.47 6.27 22.64
C TYR A 3 28.70 7.22 23.52
N LEU A 4 28.50 6.80 24.71
CA LEU A 4 28.16 7.58 25.87
C LEU A 4 27.21 6.78 26.78
N TYR A 5 27.73 5.90 27.62
CA TYR A 5 27.03 5.54 28.85
C TYR A 5 27.96 4.70 29.76
N PHE A 6 28.98 5.36 30.28
CA PHE A 6 29.56 5.06 31.59
C PHE A 6 30.20 6.34 32.13
N ARG A 7 29.34 7.30 32.48
CA ARG A 7 29.70 8.32 33.45
C ARG A 7 28.82 8.14 34.68
N PRO A 8 29.36 8.09 35.88
CA PRO A 8 28.56 8.15 37.09
C PRO A 8 27.93 9.54 37.22
N ILE A 9 26.62 9.54 37.53
CA ILE A 9 25.80 10.71 37.78
C ILE A 9 26.39 11.48 38.95
N GLY A 10 26.77 12.72 38.68
CA GLY A 10 27.26 13.65 39.71
C GLY A 10 26.13 14.03 40.66
N PHE A 11 26.36 13.90 41.91
CA PHE A 11 25.49 14.40 42.97
C PHE A 11 25.57 15.92 43.09
N LEU A 12 24.43 16.55 43.25
CA LEU A 12 24.21 17.97 43.51
C LEU A 12 24.97 18.46 44.75
N ARG A 13 25.60 19.63 44.58
CA ARG A 13 26.11 20.44 45.66
C ARG A 13 24.98 21.01 46.49
N TYR A 14 24.98 20.78 47.81
CA TYR A 14 24.41 21.67 48.81
C TYR A 14 25.52 22.32 49.64
N ARG A 15 25.55 23.67 49.62
CA ARG A 15 26.39 24.48 50.50
C ARG A 15 25.76 24.54 51.89
N TYR A 16 26.52 24.31 52.91
CA TYR A 16 26.39 25.07 54.15
C TYR A 16 27.77 25.41 54.69
N ARG A 17 27.94 26.74 55.03
CA ARG A 17 29.06 27.31 55.80
C ARG A 17 28.73 27.15 57.27
N LEU A 18 29.75 26.96 58.13
CA LEU A 18 30.05 27.79 59.28
C LEU A 18 31.14 27.14 60.13
N PHE A 19 32.26 27.91 60.28
CA PHE A 19 32.96 28.34 61.41
C PHE A 19 33.53 27.27 62.42
N SER A 20 34.74 27.24 62.62
CA SER A 20 35.89 27.93 63.28
C SER A 20 36.43 27.21 64.48
N LEU A 21 37.78 27.21 64.53
CA LEU A 21 38.71 27.33 65.64
C LEU A 21 38.78 26.25 66.72
N PHE A 22 39.96 25.74 66.91
CA PHE A 22 40.94 25.83 67.96
C PHE A 22 42.01 24.71 67.85
N ILE A 23 43.21 25.07 67.49
CA ILE A 23 44.47 25.20 68.26
C ILE A 23 44.92 23.93 68.97
N SER A 24 46.11 23.49 68.50
CA SER A 24 47.33 23.03 69.10
C SER A 24 47.34 21.94 70.15
N LEU A 25 48.31 21.17 70.02
CA LEU A 25 49.17 20.41 70.83
C LEU A 25 49.22 18.90 70.54
N GLY A 26 50.36 18.44 70.22
CA GLY A 26 50.85 17.19 70.72
C GLY A 26 51.59 16.36 69.67
N CYS A 27 52.88 16.54 69.59
CA CYS A 27 53.86 15.62 69.02
C CYS A 27 53.78 14.22 69.58
N LEU A 28 54.15 13.29 68.74
CA LEU A 28 54.49 11.91 69.04
C LEU A 28 53.32 10.96 69.33
N ILE A 29 52.96 10.22 68.23
CA ILE A 29 52.85 8.75 68.30
C ILE A 29 52.82 8.28 66.84
N THR A 30 53.93 7.85 66.28
CA THR A 30 54.15 6.47 65.81
C THR A 30 53.32 5.92 64.64
N THR A 31 54.03 5.33 63.80
CA THR A 31 53.77 4.50 62.61
C THR A 31 52.45 3.69 62.49
N GLU A 32 51.66 3.51 63.50
CA GLU A 32 50.36 2.81 63.45
C GLU A 32 49.20 3.71 63.04
N THR A 33 49.22 5.02 63.26
CA THR A 33 48.16 5.96 62.83
C THR A 33 48.20 6.24 61.34
N ALA A 34 49.36 6.21 60.70
CA ALA A 34 49.55 6.44 59.33
C ALA A 34 48.96 5.29 58.41
N ALA A 35 49.01 4.05 58.91
CA ALA A 35 48.41 2.90 58.20
C ALA A 35 46.89 2.89 58.32
N ALA A 36 46.38 3.25 59.52
CA ALA A 36 44.90 3.38 59.67
C ALA A 36 44.34 4.51 58.89
N ASP A 37 45.03 5.64 58.72
CA ASP A 37 44.61 6.72 57.81
C ASP A 37 44.66 6.32 56.35
N TYR A 38 45.63 5.53 55.89
CA TYR A 38 45.75 5.04 54.55
C TYR A 38 44.57 4.12 54.14
N ASP A 39 44.24 3.14 55.00
CA ASP A 39 43.09 2.22 54.72
C ASP A 39 41.77 2.93 54.76
N VAL A 40 41.58 3.95 55.59
CA VAL A 40 40.34 4.82 55.53
C VAL A 40 40.25 5.56 54.22
N LEU A 41 41.34 6.11 53.69
CA LEU A 41 41.39 6.81 52.42
C LEU A 41 41.12 5.86 51.25
N ILE A 42 41.63 4.63 51.27
CA ILE A 42 41.29 3.59 50.28
C ILE A 42 39.81 3.23 50.34
N GLN A 43 39.23 3.11 51.57
CA GLN A 43 37.80 2.84 51.70
C GLN A 43 36.91 3.99 51.18
N GLN A 44 37.33 5.25 51.42
CA GLN A 44 36.67 6.42 50.82
C GLN A 44 36.72 6.39 49.30
N ALA A 45 37.86 6.00 48.72
CA ALA A 45 38.01 5.85 47.27
C ALA A 45 37.09 4.77 46.69
N ARG A 46 36.86 3.65 47.37
CA ARG A 46 35.89 2.61 47.01
C ARG A 46 34.46 3.15 46.99
N ASN A 47 34.15 4.12 47.86
CA ASN A 47 32.85 4.80 47.92
C ASN A 47 32.75 6.01 46.98
N GLY A 48 33.71 6.18 46.04
CA GLY A 48 33.70 7.20 44.99
C GLY A 48 34.48 8.48 45.33
N ASN A 49 34.98 8.68 46.55
CA ASN A 49 35.81 9.83 46.92
C ASN A 49 37.29 9.52 46.72
N THR A 50 37.79 9.62 45.49
CA THR A 50 39.15 9.22 45.08
C THR A 50 40.22 10.29 45.28
N ILE A 51 39.84 11.56 45.43
CA ILE A 51 40.79 12.70 45.48
C ILE A 51 41.75 12.61 46.66
N PRO A 52 41.31 12.39 47.93
CA PRO A 52 42.18 12.43 49.09
C PRO A 52 43.31 11.39 49.01
N ILE A 53 43.02 10.17 48.61
CA ILE A 53 44.06 9.13 48.53
C ILE A 53 45.01 9.37 47.35
N LEU A 54 44.55 9.92 46.22
CA LEU A 54 45.44 10.26 45.10
C LEU A 54 46.41 11.38 45.49
N GLU A 55 45.95 12.36 46.24
CA GLU A 55 46.83 13.43 46.78
C GLU A 55 47.86 12.90 47.82
N TYR A 56 47.37 12.03 48.67
CA TYR A 56 48.26 11.38 49.68
C TYR A 56 49.35 10.57 48.99
N ILE A 57 49.04 9.71 48.04
CA ILE A 57 50.04 8.86 47.36
C ILE A 57 51.06 9.74 46.60
N ARG A 58 50.60 10.83 45.91
CA ARG A 58 51.53 11.77 45.25
C ARG A 58 52.47 12.52 46.20
N GLN A 59 52.03 12.80 47.43
CA GLN A 59 52.86 13.40 48.40
C GLN A 59 53.90 12.38 48.96
N GLU A 60 53.46 11.15 49.14
CA GLU A 60 54.35 10.06 49.58
C GLU A 60 55.47 9.73 48.55
N GLU A 61 55.10 9.74 47.23
CA GLU A 61 56.04 9.57 46.11
C GLU A 61 57.16 10.59 46.13
N LYS A 62 56.90 11.83 46.56
CA LYS A 62 57.91 12.89 46.70
C LYS A 62 58.83 12.69 47.93
N ARG A 63 58.35 11.95 48.92
CA ARG A 63 59.07 11.74 50.18
C ARG A 63 59.87 10.46 50.18
N ARG A 64 59.38 9.42 49.51
CA ARG A 64 60.05 8.09 49.56
C ARG A 64 59.65 7.26 48.34
N LYS A 65 60.44 6.24 48.06
CA LYS A 65 60.08 5.26 46.99
C LYS A 65 58.83 4.48 47.44
N LEU A 66 57.83 4.45 46.57
CA LEU A 66 56.58 3.71 46.84
C LEU A 66 56.82 2.20 46.81
N SER A 67 56.07 1.45 47.63
CA SER A 67 56.03 0.00 47.53
C SER A 67 55.20 -0.46 46.35
N PRO A 68 55.39 -1.69 45.81
CA PRO A 68 54.63 -2.24 44.74
C PRO A 68 53.08 -2.20 44.99
N SER A 69 52.70 -2.42 46.28
CA SER A 69 51.32 -2.34 46.70
C SER A 69 50.72 -0.93 46.57
N GLN A 70 51.50 0.10 47.03
CA GLN A 70 51.06 1.50 46.92
C GLN A 70 50.94 1.99 45.48
N VAL A 71 51.85 1.56 44.59
CA VAL A 71 51.76 1.85 43.15
C VAL A 71 50.55 1.17 42.56
N ALA A 72 50.28 -0.08 42.93
CA ALA A 72 49.08 -0.80 42.47
C ALA A 72 47.78 -0.12 42.93
N ASP A 73 47.75 0.37 44.18
CA ASP A 73 46.60 1.13 44.70
C ASP A 73 46.42 2.46 43.98
N TRP A 74 47.54 3.17 43.66
CA TRP A 74 47.49 4.39 42.86
C TRP A 74 46.89 4.12 41.49
N LEU A 75 47.37 3.11 40.77
CA LEU A 75 46.84 2.69 39.46
C LEU A 75 45.37 2.34 39.56
N GLN A 76 44.98 1.60 40.60
CA GLN A 76 43.59 1.18 40.76
C GLN A 76 42.66 2.37 41.06
N VAL A 77 43.05 3.26 41.98
CA VAL A 77 42.25 4.43 42.35
C VAL A 77 42.19 5.45 41.21
N ALA A 78 43.28 5.68 40.48
CA ALA A 78 43.28 6.51 39.29
C ALA A 78 42.36 5.92 38.18
N SER A 79 42.34 4.60 38.03
CA SER A 79 41.40 3.92 37.13
C SER A 79 39.94 4.09 37.58
N TRP A 80 39.61 4.01 38.86
CA TRP A 80 38.27 4.30 39.39
C TRP A 80 37.84 5.75 39.18
N ALA A 81 38.81 6.68 39.23
CA ALA A 81 38.62 8.10 38.95
C ALA A 81 38.47 8.41 37.42
N GLY A 82 38.58 7.41 36.55
CA GLY A 82 38.50 7.58 35.10
C GLY A 82 39.72 8.30 34.51
N ARG A 83 40.87 8.31 35.21
CA ARG A 83 42.11 9.00 34.79
C ARG A 83 43.03 8.09 33.98
N ASP A 84 42.53 7.55 32.86
CA ASP A 84 43.24 6.52 32.10
C ASP A 84 44.62 6.97 31.62
N ASN A 85 44.81 8.24 31.24
CA ASN A 85 46.14 8.77 30.88
C ASN A 85 47.10 8.76 32.04
N GLU A 86 46.66 9.09 33.26
CA GLU A 86 47.48 9.03 34.45
C GLU A 86 47.90 7.59 34.77
N VAL A 87 46.96 6.63 34.63
CA VAL A 87 47.25 5.20 34.81
C VAL A 87 48.31 4.71 33.83
N ILE A 88 48.22 5.08 32.55
CA ILE A 88 49.18 4.67 31.52
C ILE A 88 50.54 5.30 31.76
N ASN A 89 50.60 6.58 32.14
CA ASN A 89 51.85 7.26 32.46
C ASN A 89 52.52 6.66 33.71
N LEU A 90 51.74 6.31 34.71
CA LEU A 90 52.25 5.62 35.90
C LEU A 90 52.80 4.23 35.54
N TRP A 91 52.08 3.48 34.67
CA TRP A 91 52.60 2.19 34.20
C TRP A 91 53.95 2.34 33.49
N GLN A 92 54.09 3.30 32.60
CA GLN A 92 55.34 3.56 31.89
C GLN A 92 56.50 3.89 32.86
N ARG A 93 56.20 4.49 34.00
CA ARG A 93 57.20 4.86 35.02
C ARG A 93 57.61 3.68 35.96
N TYR A 94 56.63 2.78 36.23
CA TYR A 94 56.78 1.73 37.22
C TYR A 94 56.68 0.31 36.64
N HIS A 95 56.78 0.14 35.30
CA HIS A 95 56.61 -1.16 34.64
C HIS A 95 57.68 -2.20 35.02
N ASP A 96 58.89 -1.79 35.46
CA ASP A 96 59.92 -2.67 35.90
C ASP A 96 59.69 -3.21 37.34
N MET A 97 58.65 -2.74 38.01
CA MET A 97 58.32 -3.16 39.36
C MET A 97 57.39 -4.36 39.34
N GLU A 98 57.62 -5.36 40.17
CA GLU A 98 56.69 -6.50 40.32
C GLU A 98 55.37 -6.04 40.99
N LEU A 99 54.40 -5.60 40.16
CA LEU A 99 53.16 -5.10 40.67
C LEU A 99 52.17 -6.24 40.96
N PRO A 100 51.28 -6.11 41.95
CA PRO A 100 50.19 -7.00 42.21
C PRO A 100 49.19 -7.00 41.04
N ALA A 101 48.49 -8.13 40.81
CA ALA A 101 47.55 -8.32 39.73
C ALA A 101 46.49 -7.21 39.60
N ARG A 102 46.03 -6.65 40.74
CA ARG A 102 45.05 -5.55 40.74
C ARG A 102 45.57 -4.27 40.07
N GLY A 103 46.86 -3.97 40.20
CA GLY A 103 47.50 -2.82 39.56
C GLY A 103 47.60 -3.04 38.04
N ILE A 104 48.03 -4.22 37.60
CA ILE A 104 48.13 -4.62 36.20
C ILE A 104 46.74 -4.61 35.56
N ALA A 105 45.72 -5.10 36.24
CA ALA A 105 44.33 -5.08 35.82
C ALA A 105 43.80 -3.66 35.62
N ALA A 106 44.20 -2.71 36.48
CA ALA A 106 43.81 -1.30 36.30
C ALA A 106 44.44 -0.70 35.03
N VAL A 107 45.71 -1.03 34.74
CA VAL A 107 46.40 -0.61 33.52
C VAL A 107 45.74 -1.24 32.27
N ALA A 108 45.42 -2.52 32.30
CA ALA A 108 44.72 -3.21 31.23
C ALA A 108 43.36 -2.56 30.93
N ARG A 109 42.64 -2.15 31.99
CA ARG A 109 41.36 -1.42 31.84
C ARG A 109 41.58 -0.05 31.19
N ALA A 110 42.63 0.71 31.58
CA ALA A 110 42.92 2.00 30.96
C ALA A 110 43.25 1.87 29.46
N TYR A 111 44.06 0.87 29.07
CA TYR A 111 44.36 0.59 27.68
C TYR A 111 43.11 0.17 26.89
N ARG A 112 42.20 -0.64 27.48
CA ARG A 112 40.90 -0.99 26.91
C ARG A 112 40.06 0.26 26.64
N ASN A 113 39.98 1.17 27.63
CA ASN A 113 39.19 2.41 27.48
C ASN A 113 39.73 3.30 26.36
N GLN A 114 41.04 3.28 26.15
CA GLN A 114 41.69 3.98 25.02
C GLN A 114 41.75 3.16 23.73
N ARG A 115 41.10 2.02 23.69
CA ARG A 115 41.01 1.12 22.50
C ARG A 115 42.37 0.55 22.06
N GLN A 116 43.33 0.51 22.93
CA GLN A 116 44.63 -0.11 22.68
C GLN A 116 44.56 -1.61 23.05
N TRP A 117 43.83 -2.34 22.14
CA TRP A 117 43.40 -3.71 22.43
C TRP A 117 44.57 -4.69 22.72
N SER A 118 45.62 -4.61 21.93
CA SER A 118 46.78 -5.52 22.09
C SER A 118 47.43 -5.41 23.43
N GLN A 119 47.71 -4.18 23.89
CA GLN A 119 48.30 -3.91 25.18
C GLN A 119 47.35 -4.34 26.32
N ALA A 120 46.09 -4.00 26.20
CA ALA A 120 45.08 -4.39 27.18
C ALA A 120 44.99 -5.92 27.35
N ILE A 121 44.92 -6.67 26.23
CA ILE A 121 44.83 -8.14 26.26
C ILE A 121 46.08 -8.77 26.87
N GLN A 122 47.27 -8.29 26.50
CA GLN A 122 48.52 -8.79 27.10
C GLN A 122 48.56 -8.59 28.62
N LEU A 123 48.16 -7.40 29.10
CA LEU A 123 48.14 -7.10 30.52
C LEU A 123 47.06 -7.87 31.29
N TRP A 124 45.89 -8.09 30.67
CA TRP A 124 44.87 -8.98 31.24
C TRP A 124 45.39 -10.43 31.37
N HIS A 125 46.14 -10.94 30.38
CA HIS A 125 46.77 -12.26 30.47
C HIS A 125 47.82 -12.29 31.59
N LEU A 126 48.67 -11.26 31.72
CA LEU A 126 49.67 -11.18 32.79
C LEU A 126 48.97 -11.16 34.17
N ALA A 127 47.94 -10.34 34.34
CA ALA A 127 47.17 -10.31 35.59
C ALA A 127 46.52 -11.68 35.90
N SER A 128 46.05 -12.40 34.87
CA SER A 128 45.42 -13.71 35.04
C SER A 128 46.41 -14.84 35.38
N ILE A 129 47.67 -14.68 35.07
CA ILE A 129 48.74 -15.61 35.49
C ILE A 129 49.01 -15.46 36.98
N LEU A 130 49.00 -14.20 37.46
CA LEU A 130 49.25 -13.90 38.89
C LEU A 130 48.07 -14.32 39.77
N GLU A 131 46.82 -14.13 39.29
CA GLU A 131 45.62 -14.48 40.05
C GLU A 131 44.66 -15.30 39.18
N LYS A 132 44.94 -16.59 39.04
CA LYS A 132 44.19 -17.53 38.14
C LYS A 132 42.69 -17.68 38.46
N HIS A 133 42.29 -17.43 39.71
CA HIS A 133 40.91 -17.63 40.14
C HIS A 133 40.14 -16.32 40.30
N ASN A 134 40.78 -15.18 40.03
CA ASN A 134 40.11 -13.87 40.12
C ASN A 134 39.09 -13.70 39.01
N HIS A 135 37.80 -13.60 39.41
CA HIS A 135 36.67 -13.45 38.50
C HIS A 135 36.73 -12.14 37.71
N ASP A 136 37.07 -11.02 38.33
CA ASP A 136 37.07 -9.69 37.74
C ASP A 136 38.16 -9.57 36.66
N ILE A 137 39.30 -10.22 36.85
CA ILE A 137 40.37 -10.28 35.85
C ILE A 137 39.92 -11.09 34.63
N LYS A 138 39.28 -12.25 34.85
CA LYS A 138 38.73 -13.05 33.77
C LYS A 138 37.63 -12.29 33.00
N ALA A 139 36.72 -11.63 33.69
CA ALA A 139 35.69 -10.81 33.11
C ALA A 139 36.27 -9.65 32.29
N GLY A 140 37.30 -8.96 32.84
CA GLY A 140 37.99 -7.88 32.13
C GLY A 140 38.66 -8.32 30.83
N LEU A 141 39.31 -9.48 30.83
CA LEU A 141 39.86 -10.10 29.60
C LEU A 141 38.78 -10.40 28.59
N ILE A 142 37.69 -11.09 28.99
CA ILE A 142 36.59 -11.48 28.13
C ILE A 142 35.93 -10.25 27.49
N MET A 143 35.64 -9.23 28.29
CA MET A 143 35.06 -7.97 27.80
C MET A 143 35.99 -7.26 26.79
N THR A 144 37.30 -7.26 27.06
CA THR A 144 38.30 -6.65 26.17
C THR A 144 38.37 -7.40 24.82
N LEU A 145 38.32 -8.73 24.85
CA LEU A 145 38.30 -9.55 23.64
C LEU A 145 37.04 -9.28 22.80
N ALA A 146 35.88 -9.12 23.44
CA ALA A 146 34.64 -8.78 22.75
C ALA A 146 34.70 -7.40 22.08
N ASP A 147 35.24 -6.40 22.80
CA ASP A 147 35.43 -5.04 22.26
C ASP A 147 36.43 -5.00 21.11
N ALA A 148 37.50 -5.83 21.21
CA ALA A 148 38.50 -6.01 20.16
C ALA A 148 38.03 -6.84 18.96
N LYS A 149 36.74 -7.25 18.92
CA LYS A 149 36.13 -8.08 17.86
C LYS A 149 36.76 -9.47 17.73
N ARG A 150 37.34 -10.00 18.80
CA ARG A 150 37.78 -11.41 18.91
C ARG A 150 36.60 -12.29 19.34
N ASP A 151 35.52 -12.28 18.55
CA ASP A 151 34.17 -12.76 18.91
C ASP A 151 34.14 -14.23 19.36
N SER A 152 34.79 -15.11 18.60
CA SER A 152 34.79 -16.56 18.89
C SER A 152 35.50 -16.86 20.20
N GLU A 153 36.59 -16.18 20.51
CA GLU A 153 37.39 -16.38 21.73
C GLU A 153 36.69 -15.82 22.97
N ALA A 154 36.18 -14.57 22.86
CA ALA A 154 35.41 -13.94 23.91
C ALA A 154 34.20 -14.81 24.31
N ARG A 155 33.45 -15.27 23.33
CA ARG A 155 32.25 -16.11 23.54
C ARG A 155 32.57 -17.47 24.13
N ARG A 156 33.65 -18.12 23.67
CA ARG A 156 34.13 -19.40 24.23
C ARG A 156 34.49 -19.27 25.68
N LEU A 157 35.26 -18.23 26.06
CA LEU A 157 35.67 -17.99 27.45
C LEU A 157 34.47 -17.61 28.34
N ALA A 158 33.56 -16.76 27.86
CA ALA A 158 32.36 -16.39 28.60
C ALA A 158 31.46 -17.60 28.85
N LYS A 159 31.23 -18.44 27.82
CA LYS A 159 30.46 -19.68 27.95
C LYS A 159 31.07 -20.66 28.93
N ASN A 160 32.36 -20.82 28.87
CA ASN A 160 33.09 -21.67 29.81
C ASN A 160 32.94 -21.15 31.26
N LEU A 161 33.10 -19.85 31.48
CA LEU A 161 32.93 -19.25 32.80
C LEU A 161 31.52 -19.40 33.33
N LEU A 162 30.51 -19.20 32.47
CA LEU A 162 29.09 -19.36 32.80
C LEU A 162 28.74 -20.80 33.15
N SER A 163 29.25 -21.78 32.39
CA SER A 163 28.99 -23.20 32.64
C SER A 163 29.56 -23.71 33.98
N HIS A 164 30.72 -23.19 34.41
CA HIS A 164 31.30 -23.55 35.68
C HIS A 164 30.69 -22.82 36.87
N GLN A 165 30.25 -21.58 36.63
CA GLN A 165 29.68 -20.73 37.68
C GLN A 165 28.48 -19.95 37.15
N PRO A 166 27.26 -20.51 37.18
CA PRO A 166 26.05 -19.85 36.69
C PRO A 166 25.56 -18.80 37.70
N SER A 167 26.22 -17.63 37.73
CA SER A 167 25.88 -16.48 38.57
C SER A 167 25.27 -15.35 37.76
N ALA A 168 24.54 -14.43 38.42
CA ALA A 168 23.99 -13.22 37.77
C ALA A 168 25.08 -12.44 37.00
N ALA A 169 26.25 -12.28 37.57
CA ALA A 169 27.39 -11.61 36.95
C ALA A 169 27.86 -12.29 35.66
N ASN A 170 27.91 -13.64 35.64
CA ASN A 170 28.37 -14.39 34.48
C ASN A 170 27.30 -14.43 33.33
N TYR A 171 26.02 -14.46 33.65
CA TYR A 171 24.94 -14.25 32.64
C TYR A 171 25.03 -12.86 32.03
N ARG A 172 25.24 -11.82 32.85
CA ARG A 172 25.42 -10.44 32.38
C ARG A 172 26.68 -10.29 31.53
N LEU A 173 27.80 -10.94 31.91
CA LEU A 173 29.02 -10.98 31.11
C LEU A 173 28.80 -11.63 29.75
N MET A 174 28.09 -12.76 29.70
CA MET A 174 27.75 -13.43 28.46
C MET A 174 26.88 -12.53 27.57
N ALA A 175 25.87 -11.88 28.15
CA ALA A 175 25.03 -10.91 27.45
C ALA A 175 25.84 -9.71 26.93
N TYR A 176 26.81 -9.21 27.69
CA TYR A 176 27.71 -8.17 27.22
C TYR A 176 28.51 -8.61 25.99
N VAL A 177 29.07 -9.83 26.02
CA VAL A 177 29.81 -10.39 24.86
C VAL A 177 28.90 -10.51 23.65
N ASP A 178 27.69 -11.04 23.81
CA ASP A 178 26.72 -11.19 22.70
C ASP A 178 26.32 -9.81 22.15
N GLN A 179 26.10 -8.81 23.01
CA GLN A 179 25.80 -7.45 22.58
C GLN A 179 26.95 -6.80 21.79
N ALA A 180 28.20 -6.93 22.32
CA ALA A 180 29.41 -6.36 21.72
C ALA A 180 29.75 -7.00 20.35
N THR A 181 29.34 -8.26 20.16
CA THR A 181 29.52 -9.04 18.91
C THR A 181 28.32 -8.96 17.94
N GLY A 182 27.34 -8.06 18.20
CA GLY A 182 26.20 -7.83 17.31
C GLY A 182 25.06 -8.85 17.44
N ARG A 183 25.06 -9.66 18.51
CA ARG A 183 24.04 -10.68 18.80
C ARG A 183 23.06 -10.18 19.86
N SER A 184 22.34 -9.09 19.56
CA SER A 184 21.51 -8.41 20.55
C SER A 184 20.34 -9.26 21.06
N TRP A 185 19.80 -10.18 20.23
CA TRP A 185 18.76 -11.11 20.63
C TRP A 185 19.28 -12.19 21.58
N ASP A 186 20.48 -12.74 21.33
CA ASP A 186 21.14 -13.69 22.20
C ASP A 186 21.44 -13.03 23.58
N ALA A 187 21.91 -11.77 23.55
CA ALA A 187 22.13 -10.98 24.75
C ALA A 187 20.84 -10.79 25.59
N MET A 188 19.73 -10.46 24.91
CA MET A 188 18.44 -10.31 25.56
C MET A 188 17.95 -11.63 26.16
N GLN A 189 18.14 -12.75 25.46
CA GLN A 189 17.80 -14.09 25.98
C GLN A 189 18.60 -14.43 27.23
N MET A 190 19.91 -14.15 27.23
CA MET A 190 20.75 -14.36 28.44
C MET A 190 20.29 -13.53 29.64
N LEU A 191 19.88 -12.28 29.41
CA LEU A 191 19.38 -11.41 30.48
C LEU A 191 17.96 -11.80 30.93
N THR A 192 17.13 -12.33 30.06
CA THR A 192 15.84 -12.93 30.44
C THR A 192 16.06 -14.08 31.42
N ILE A 193 16.92 -15.04 31.06
CA ILE A 193 17.28 -16.17 31.93
C ILE A 193 17.92 -15.68 33.27
N ALA A 194 18.78 -14.68 33.19
CA ALA A 194 19.41 -14.10 34.37
C ALA A 194 18.37 -13.48 35.30
N HIS A 195 17.43 -12.69 34.76
CA HIS A 195 16.41 -12.05 35.58
C HIS A 195 15.42 -13.07 36.17
N GLU A 196 15.06 -14.12 35.46
CA GLU A 196 14.21 -15.21 35.98
C GLU A 196 14.89 -15.96 37.14
N ARG A 197 16.22 -16.20 37.04
CA ARG A 197 16.98 -16.91 38.07
C ARG A 197 17.37 -16.03 39.26
N PHE A 198 17.61 -14.76 39.00
CA PHE A 198 18.09 -13.79 39.99
C PHE A 198 17.22 -12.53 40.06
N PRO A 199 15.90 -12.63 40.33
CA PRO A 199 14.96 -11.51 40.23
C PRO A 199 15.21 -10.39 41.26
N LYS A 200 16.03 -10.63 42.28
CA LYS A 200 16.41 -9.63 43.30
C LYS A 200 17.70 -8.87 42.95
N ASP A 201 18.43 -9.31 41.92
CA ASP A 201 19.66 -8.62 41.50
C ASP A 201 19.33 -7.36 40.70
N LYS A 202 19.54 -6.19 41.33
CA LYS A 202 19.25 -4.88 40.72
C LYS A 202 19.99 -4.66 39.41
N ALA A 203 21.25 -5.07 39.33
CA ALA A 203 22.08 -4.87 38.16
C ALA A 203 21.56 -5.71 36.96
N THR A 204 21.15 -6.94 37.21
CA THR A 204 20.51 -7.80 36.18
C THR A 204 19.20 -7.20 35.73
N THR A 205 18.34 -6.70 36.61
CA THR A 205 17.07 -6.05 36.25
C THR A 205 17.30 -4.79 35.41
N HIS A 206 18.31 -3.99 35.74
CA HIS A 206 18.71 -2.83 34.93
C HIS A 206 19.22 -3.22 33.55
N ASP A 207 20.16 -4.18 33.48
CA ASP A 207 20.69 -4.62 32.17
C ASP A 207 19.61 -5.24 31.30
N TYR A 208 18.65 -5.98 31.89
CA TYR A 208 17.51 -6.54 31.19
C TYR A 208 16.60 -5.45 30.64
N LEU A 209 16.26 -4.43 31.43
CA LEU A 209 15.50 -3.28 30.94
C LEU A 209 16.19 -2.60 29.77
N PHE A 210 17.51 -2.35 29.86
CA PHE A 210 18.27 -1.75 28.77
C PHE A 210 18.26 -2.63 27.51
N SER A 211 18.41 -3.94 27.67
CA SER A 211 18.39 -4.88 26.55
C SER A 211 17.04 -4.92 25.86
N LEU A 212 15.93 -4.94 26.61
CA LEU A 212 14.57 -4.85 26.06
C LEU A 212 14.39 -3.55 25.24
N LYS A 213 14.81 -2.41 25.78
CA LYS A 213 14.74 -1.12 25.08
C LYS A 213 15.59 -1.08 23.81
N ASN A 214 16.83 -1.58 23.87
CA ASN A 214 17.73 -1.61 22.71
C ASN A 214 17.20 -2.49 21.58
N ASN A 215 16.51 -3.57 21.93
CA ASN A 215 15.83 -4.46 20.97
C ASN A 215 14.41 -3.98 20.61
N ARG A 216 13.99 -2.79 21.05
CA ARG A 216 12.68 -2.18 20.80
C ARG A 216 11.49 -3.01 21.32
N VAL A 217 11.72 -3.79 22.38
CA VAL A 217 10.69 -4.60 23.07
C VAL A 217 10.14 -3.75 24.23
N ASN A 218 9.44 -2.67 23.90
CA ASN A 218 9.09 -1.63 24.87
C ASN A 218 7.90 -2.00 25.76
N GLY A 219 6.95 -2.79 25.26
CA GLY A 219 5.84 -3.29 26.06
C GLY A 219 6.27 -4.10 27.27
N PRO A 220 7.06 -5.18 27.09
CA PRO A 220 7.71 -5.90 28.18
C PRO A 220 8.61 -5.02 29.05
N ALA A 221 9.35 -4.06 28.49
CA ALA A 221 10.16 -3.13 29.26
C ALA A 221 9.33 -2.28 30.22
N TRP A 222 8.17 -1.76 29.76
CA TRP A 222 7.24 -1.03 30.60
C TRP A 222 6.61 -1.92 31.68
N LEU A 223 6.21 -3.15 31.34
CA LEU A 223 5.68 -4.10 32.33
C LEU A 223 6.74 -4.48 33.39
N LEU A 224 8.02 -4.62 32.97
CA LEU A 224 9.13 -4.86 33.89
C LEU A 224 9.29 -3.71 34.89
N GLU A 225 9.19 -2.46 34.42
CA GLU A 225 9.26 -1.27 35.28
C GLU A 225 8.10 -1.26 36.28
N GLN A 226 6.87 -1.47 35.84
CA GLN A 226 5.70 -1.50 36.72
C GLN A 226 5.84 -2.54 37.85
N LYS A 227 6.45 -3.71 37.55
CA LYS A 227 6.65 -4.79 38.51
C LYS A 227 7.84 -4.55 39.46
N HIS A 228 8.87 -3.83 39.02
CA HIS A 228 10.15 -3.67 39.71
C HIS A 228 10.52 -2.20 39.96
N THR A 229 9.53 -1.31 40.14
CA THR A 229 9.68 0.13 40.31
C THR A 229 10.68 0.49 41.42
N THR A 230 10.62 -0.22 42.57
CA THR A 230 11.53 0.00 43.72
C THR A 230 12.98 -0.40 43.44
N GLN A 231 13.21 -1.37 42.52
CA GLN A 231 14.57 -1.80 42.16
C GLN A 231 15.16 -0.86 41.08
N LEU A 232 14.35 -0.49 40.09
CA LEU A 232 14.78 0.30 38.96
C LEU A 232 14.90 1.80 39.29
N GLN A 233 14.08 2.33 40.22
CA GLN A 233 14.10 3.71 40.67
C GLN A 233 14.19 4.75 39.55
N LEU A 234 13.40 4.57 38.49
CA LEU A 234 13.35 5.50 37.35
C LEU A 234 12.71 6.83 37.77
N SER A 235 13.24 7.93 37.23
CA SER A 235 12.60 9.24 37.41
C SER A 235 11.23 9.29 36.75
N PRO A 236 10.29 10.17 37.19
CA PRO A 236 8.98 10.30 36.57
C PRO A 236 9.02 10.55 35.05
N GLY A 237 9.99 11.32 34.55
CA GLY A 237 10.19 11.53 33.09
C GLY A 237 10.66 10.27 32.37
N GLN A 238 11.48 9.43 33.02
CA GLN A 238 11.90 8.15 32.43
C GLN A 238 10.73 7.15 32.39
N GLN A 239 9.87 7.14 33.39
CA GLN A 239 8.67 6.31 33.44
C GLN A 239 7.68 6.70 32.32
N ARG A 240 7.35 8.01 32.20
CA ARG A 240 6.50 8.51 31.11
C ARG A 240 7.06 8.18 29.72
N LYS A 241 8.38 8.37 29.53
CA LYS A 241 9.02 8.00 28.27
C LYS A 241 8.88 6.51 27.96
N LEU A 242 9.03 5.65 28.96
CA LEU A 242 8.89 4.21 28.79
C LEU A 242 7.46 3.81 28.45
N GLU A 243 6.48 4.44 29.08
CA GLU A 243 5.07 4.25 28.78
C GLU A 243 4.71 4.70 27.36
N ALA A 244 5.21 5.88 26.94
CA ALA A 244 5.04 6.38 25.57
C ALA A 244 5.70 5.44 24.53
N ASP A 245 6.91 4.94 24.83
CA ASP A 245 7.61 3.99 23.97
C ASP A 245 6.83 2.66 23.82
N ALA A 246 6.18 2.20 24.91
CA ALA A 246 5.32 1.01 24.89
C ALA A 246 4.04 1.22 24.08
N ALA A 247 3.43 2.41 24.16
CA ALA A 247 2.27 2.76 23.34
C ALA A 247 2.66 2.85 21.85
N ALA A 248 3.79 3.47 21.53
CA ALA A 248 4.33 3.54 20.17
C ALA A 248 4.68 2.15 19.60
N GLU A 249 5.07 1.19 20.44
CA GLU A 249 5.23 -0.21 20.00
C GLU A 249 3.91 -0.82 19.59
N LEU A 250 2.82 -0.60 20.31
CA LEU A 250 1.49 -1.07 19.90
C LEU A 250 1.09 -0.51 18.53
N VAL A 251 1.39 0.76 18.24
CA VAL A 251 1.15 1.35 16.92
C VAL A 251 1.90 0.58 15.82
N ARG A 252 3.21 0.34 16.04
CA ARG A 252 4.01 -0.43 15.07
C ARG A 252 3.49 -1.85 14.87
N LEU A 253 3.07 -2.52 15.95
CA LEU A 253 2.51 -3.86 15.90
C LEU A 253 1.17 -3.90 15.16
N ALA A 254 0.32 -2.88 15.33
CA ALA A 254 -0.95 -2.73 14.61
C ALA A 254 -0.75 -2.50 13.10
N MET A 255 0.38 -1.93 12.69
CA MET A 255 0.71 -1.66 11.29
C MET A 255 1.36 -2.85 10.57
N ILE A 256 1.65 -3.96 11.24
CA ILE A 256 2.25 -5.14 10.60
C ILE A 256 1.22 -5.80 9.66
N PRO A 257 1.46 -5.83 8.34
CA PRO A 257 0.46 -6.29 7.37
C PRO A 257 0.13 -7.79 7.44
N ASN A 258 1.07 -8.60 7.95
CA ASN A 258 0.89 -10.07 8.05
C ASN A 258 0.01 -10.51 9.23
N ARG A 259 -0.45 -9.59 10.07
CA ARG A 259 -1.42 -9.88 11.12
C ARG A 259 -2.83 -9.81 10.56
N SER A 260 -3.73 -10.64 11.10
CA SER A 260 -5.15 -10.56 10.76
C SER A 260 -5.72 -9.17 11.07
N GLU A 261 -6.72 -8.74 10.33
CA GLU A 261 -7.39 -7.44 10.53
C GLU A 261 -7.88 -7.29 11.98
N LYS A 262 -8.51 -8.32 12.52
CA LYS A 262 -9.02 -8.34 13.89
C LYS A 262 -7.92 -8.09 14.92
N GLU A 263 -6.76 -8.73 14.76
CA GLU A 263 -5.61 -8.51 15.66
C GLU A 263 -5.08 -7.09 15.54
N ARG A 264 -4.89 -6.59 14.31
CA ARG A 264 -4.40 -5.23 14.07
C ARG A 264 -5.31 -4.19 14.71
N PHE A 265 -6.61 -4.32 14.53
CA PHE A 265 -7.58 -3.39 15.13
C PHE A 265 -7.61 -3.47 16.65
N ASN A 266 -7.59 -4.66 17.23
CA ASN A 266 -7.49 -4.82 18.69
C ASN A 266 -6.22 -4.17 19.26
N ILE A 267 -5.08 -4.29 18.57
CA ILE A 267 -3.84 -3.67 18.99
C ILE A 267 -3.93 -2.14 18.84
N ALA A 268 -4.49 -1.64 17.75
CA ALA A 268 -4.71 -0.21 17.53
C ALA A 268 -5.65 0.40 18.57
N ASP A 269 -6.75 -0.27 18.91
CA ASP A 269 -7.70 0.17 19.94
C ASP A 269 -7.04 0.22 21.33
N ARG A 270 -6.18 -0.77 21.64
CA ARG A 270 -5.36 -0.74 22.87
C ARG A 270 -4.37 0.42 22.89
N ALA A 271 -3.76 0.73 21.74
CA ALA A 271 -2.88 1.90 21.63
C ALA A 271 -3.65 3.20 21.86
N LEU A 272 -4.82 3.36 21.22
CA LEU A 272 -5.68 4.53 21.39
C LEU A 272 -6.12 4.71 22.85
N ALA A 273 -6.58 3.65 23.50
CA ALA A 273 -6.97 3.70 24.92
C ALA A 273 -5.80 4.11 25.82
N ARG A 274 -4.58 3.64 25.53
CA ARG A 274 -3.39 4.02 26.29
C ARG A 274 -3.02 5.49 26.06
N TYR A 275 -3.07 5.98 24.82
CA TYR A 275 -2.83 7.40 24.54
C TYR A 275 -3.88 8.29 25.22
N GLU A 276 -5.13 7.89 25.22
CA GLU A 276 -6.19 8.63 25.91
C GLU A 276 -5.94 8.71 27.41
N HIS A 277 -5.54 7.61 28.03
CA HIS A 277 -5.13 7.59 29.45
C HIS A 277 -3.97 8.55 29.71
N MET A 278 -2.88 8.47 28.91
CA MET A 278 -1.72 9.36 29.05
C MET A 278 -2.09 10.83 28.83
N LEU A 279 -2.91 11.14 27.84
CA LEU A 279 -3.34 12.50 27.55
C LEU A 279 -4.16 13.10 28.69
N ASN A 280 -5.04 12.30 29.30
CA ASN A 280 -5.83 12.74 30.46
C ASN A 280 -4.94 12.95 31.70
N GLN A 281 -3.98 12.05 31.93
CA GLN A 281 -3.08 12.11 33.10
C GLN A 281 -2.04 13.21 32.99
N TRP A 282 -1.45 13.42 31.79
CA TRP A 282 -0.30 14.31 31.64
C TRP A 282 -0.65 15.74 31.28
N ARG A 283 -1.90 16.04 30.96
CA ARG A 283 -2.38 17.38 30.54
C ARG A 283 -1.93 18.48 31.49
N GLU A 284 -2.14 18.28 32.77
CA GLU A 284 -1.89 19.27 33.82
C GLU A 284 -0.71 18.89 34.73
N GLN A 285 -0.03 17.77 34.44
CA GLN A 285 1.07 17.28 35.28
C GLN A 285 2.32 18.16 35.10
N PRO A 286 2.89 18.70 36.19
CA PRO A 286 4.12 19.50 36.13
C PRO A 286 5.28 18.71 35.48
N GLY A 287 5.95 19.33 34.51
CA GLY A 287 7.08 18.73 33.81
C GLY A 287 6.73 17.63 32.78
N ALA A 288 5.45 17.39 32.49
CA ALA A 288 5.00 16.41 31.52
C ALA A 288 4.65 16.98 30.15
N GLN A 289 4.75 18.30 29.94
CA GLN A 289 4.29 18.95 28.73
C GLN A 289 4.92 18.42 27.45
N GLN A 290 6.19 18.09 27.46
CA GLN A 290 6.86 17.51 26.31
C GLN A 290 6.36 16.08 26.02
N ASP A 291 6.18 15.26 27.08
CA ASP A 291 5.64 13.91 26.97
C ASP A 291 4.19 13.91 26.47
N TYR A 292 3.35 14.87 26.97
CA TYR A 292 1.98 15.10 26.52
C TYR A 292 1.91 15.43 25.04
N ARG A 293 2.75 16.35 24.55
CA ARG A 293 2.80 16.71 23.12
C ARG A 293 3.23 15.51 22.27
N ARG A 294 4.24 14.77 22.72
CA ARG A 294 4.67 13.54 22.06
C ARG A 294 3.51 12.53 21.95
N ALA A 295 2.78 12.31 23.06
CA ALA A 295 1.65 11.39 23.06
C ALA A 295 0.55 11.80 22.05
N ARG A 296 0.25 13.12 21.92
CA ARG A 296 -0.66 13.64 20.89
C ARG A 296 -0.19 13.32 19.48
N ILE A 297 1.11 13.53 19.21
CA ILE A 297 1.72 13.25 17.91
C ILE A 297 1.69 11.76 17.63
N ASP A 298 2.14 10.94 18.56
CA ASP A 298 2.24 9.47 18.37
C ASP A 298 0.85 8.80 18.26
N ARG A 299 -0.20 9.40 18.84
CA ARG A 299 -1.59 8.98 18.70
C ARG A 299 -2.07 9.02 17.25
N LEU A 300 -1.51 9.91 16.40
CA LEU A 300 -1.84 9.95 14.96
C LEU A 300 -1.59 8.60 14.29
N GLY A 301 -0.51 7.92 14.65
CA GLY A 301 -0.22 6.58 14.13
C GLY A 301 -1.26 5.53 14.52
N ALA A 302 -1.78 5.60 15.76
CA ALA A 302 -2.85 4.70 16.20
C ALA A 302 -4.17 4.96 15.47
N LEU A 303 -4.50 6.24 15.21
CA LEU A 303 -5.65 6.63 14.40
C LEU A 303 -5.53 6.12 12.96
N LEU A 304 -4.33 6.23 12.35
CA LEU A 304 -4.08 5.70 11.02
C LEU A 304 -4.26 4.17 10.99
N ALA A 305 -3.68 3.45 11.94
CA ALA A 305 -3.78 1.99 12.04
C ALA A 305 -5.24 1.52 12.21
N ARG A 306 -6.12 2.36 12.77
CA ARG A 306 -7.55 2.09 12.98
C ARG A 306 -8.44 2.63 11.85
N PHE A 307 -7.87 3.22 10.79
CA PHE A 307 -8.57 3.90 9.70
C PHE A 307 -9.47 5.07 10.15
N ARG A 308 -9.14 5.75 11.26
CA ARG A 308 -9.82 6.98 11.69
C ARG A 308 -9.14 8.19 11.07
N THR A 309 -9.18 8.26 9.75
CA THR A 309 -8.37 9.19 8.94
C THR A 309 -8.84 10.64 9.06
N GLN A 310 -10.15 10.87 9.22
CA GLN A 310 -10.69 12.21 9.39
C GLN A 310 -10.19 12.82 10.71
N GLU A 311 -10.32 12.08 11.80
CA GLU A 311 -9.87 12.52 13.14
C GLU A 311 -8.35 12.76 13.17
N LEU A 312 -7.59 11.90 12.46
CA LEU A 312 -6.15 12.08 12.32
C LEU A 312 -5.84 13.44 11.69
N ILE A 313 -6.47 13.79 10.58
CA ILE A 313 -6.20 15.04 9.89
C ILE A 313 -6.63 16.25 10.73
N GLU A 314 -7.75 16.19 11.42
CA GLU A 314 -8.18 17.25 12.33
C GLU A 314 -7.15 17.50 13.44
N GLU A 315 -6.64 16.45 14.08
CA GLU A 315 -5.61 16.57 15.11
C GLU A 315 -4.26 17.02 14.55
N TYR A 316 -3.88 16.53 13.37
CA TYR A 316 -2.67 16.96 12.70
C TYR A 316 -2.69 18.46 12.36
N LEU A 317 -3.80 19.00 11.87
CA LEU A 317 -3.97 20.43 11.60
C LEU A 317 -3.89 21.27 12.88
N ARG A 318 -4.47 20.80 14.00
CA ARG A 318 -4.32 21.45 15.31
C ARG A 318 -2.88 21.47 15.78
N LEU A 319 -2.13 20.38 15.56
CA LEU A 319 -0.69 20.30 15.89
C LEU A 319 0.13 21.23 14.99
N GLN A 320 -0.19 21.34 13.70
CA GLN A 320 0.46 22.29 12.80
C GLN A 320 0.24 23.73 13.24
N GLN A 321 -0.98 24.10 13.60
CA GLN A 321 -1.28 25.43 14.11
C GLN A 321 -0.50 25.71 15.40
N LEU A 322 -0.41 24.74 16.32
CA LEU A 322 0.37 24.86 17.52
C LEU A 322 1.87 25.05 17.24
N SER A 323 2.41 24.36 16.23
CA SER A 323 3.82 24.51 15.85
C SER A 323 4.16 25.87 15.26
N LEU A 324 3.19 26.59 14.70
CA LEU A 324 3.36 27.96 14.19
C LEU A 324 3.35 28.98 15.33
N THR A 325 2.61 28.70 16.40
CA THR A 325 2.48 29.63 17.56
C THR A 325 3.55 29.39 18.62
N GLU A 326 4.00 28.17 18.79
CA GLU A 326 4.98 27.76 19.80
C GLU A 326 6.27 27.21 19.16
N LYS A 327 7.36 27.97 19.19
CA LYS A 327 8.67 27.61 18.60
C LYS A 327 9.24 26.26 19.08
N ASN A 328 8.79 25.75 20.21
CA ASN A 328 9.28 24.49 20.80
C ASN A 328 8.46 23.25 20.37
N VAL A 329 7.45 23.41 19.51
CA VAL A 329 6.64 22.32 19.00
C VAL A 329 7.13 21.97 17.59
N VAL A 330 7.87 20.89 17.48
CA VAL A 330 8.34 20.36 16.19
C VAL A 330 7.56 19.09 15.89
N ILE A 331 6.89 19.06 14.75
CA ILE A 331 6.23 17.85 14.25
C ILE A 331 7.30 17.00 13.55
N PRO A 332 7.54 15.76 14.00
CA PRO A 332 8.57 14.91 13.39
C PRO A 332 8.11 14.36 12.04
N ASP A 333 9.07 13.99 11.20
CA ASP A 333 8.85 13.48 9.84
C ASP A 333 7.85 12.31 9.79
N TYR A 334 7.89 11.40 10.77
CA TYR A 334 6.97 10.26 10.80
C TYR A 334 5.50 10.67 10.95
N ALA A 335 5.21 11.76 11.65
CA ALA A 335 3.86 12.28 11.81
C ALA A 335 3.36 12.95 10.51
N HIS A 336 4.23 13.66 9.79
CA HIS A 336 3.94 14.15 8.45
C HIS A 336 3.62 13.00 7.49
N LYS A 337 4.38 11.90 7.56
CA LYS A 337 4.14 10.70 6.75
C LYS A 337 2.79 10.04 7.06
N TRP A 338 2.40 9.95 8.34
CA TRP A 338 1.08 9.46 8.72
C TRP A 338 -0.05 10.36 8.21
N ALA A 339 0.15 11.67 8.29
CA ALA A 339 -0.82 12.62 7.72
C ALA A 339 -0.90 12.49 6.18
N ALA A 340 0.22 12.26 5.51
CA ALA A 340 0.25 12.00 4.07
C ALA A 340 -0.55 10.73 3.71
N SER A 341 -0.38 9.64 4.46
CA SER A 341 -1.18 8.43 4.29
C SER A 341 -2.68 8.68 4.50
N ALA A 342 -3.03 9.50 5.49
CA ALA A 342 -4.43 9.87 5.74
C ALA A 342 -5.00 10.76 4.64
N TYR A 343 -4.24 11.72 4.10
CA TYR A 343 -4.66 12.53 2.95
C TYR A 343 -4.92 11.69 1.71
N LEU A 344 -4.09 10.68 1.44
CA LEU A 344 -4.34 9.75 0.34
C LEU A 344 -5.66 9.00 0.55
N ASN A 345 -5.90 8.47 1.75
CA ASN A 345 -7.16 7.82 2.10
C ASN A 345 -8.39 8.74 1.99
N LEU A 346 -8.20 10.06 2.11
CA LEU A 346 -9.26 11.07 1.92
C LEU A 346 -9.35 11.60 0.48
N ARG A 347 -8.70 10.95 -0.49
CA ARG A 347 -8.64 11.37 -1.90
C ARG A 347 -8.07 12.78 -2.11
N GLN A 348 -7.02 13.09 -1.37
CA GLN A 348 -6.26 14.33 -1.52
C GLN A 348 -4.80 14.01 -1.88
N PRO A 349 -4.54 13.33 -3.02
CA PRO A 349 -3.23 12.82 -3.37
C PRO A 349 -2.19 13.93 -3.57
N ASP A 350 -2.61 15.10 -4.04
CA ASP A 350 -1.68 16.23 -4.20
C ASP A 350 -1.08 16.69 -2.87
N LYS A 351 -1.88 16.75 -1.80
CA LYS A 351 -1.35 17.04 -0.45
C LYS A 351 -0.38 15.97 0.05
N THR A 352 -0.65 14.72 -0.29
CA THR A 352 0.26 13.61 0.00
C THR A 352 1.60 13.79 -0.69
N ARG A 353 1.58 14.12 -1.99
CA ARG A 353 2.78 14.39 -2.80
C ARG A 353 3.56 15.59 -2.26
N ASP A 354 2.87 16.68 -1.92
CA ASP A 354 3.47 17.90 -1.37
C ASP A 354 4.21 17.64 -0.05
N ILE A 355 3.72 16.70 0.76
CA ILE A 355 4.36 16.28 2.01
C ILE A 355 5.51 15.30 1.75
N LEU A 356 5.27 14.22 1.01
CA LEU A 356 6.23 13.11 0.92
C LEU A 356 7.39 13.38 -0.03
N ARG A 357 7.19 14.08 -1.15
CA ARG A 357 8.26 14.35 -2.11
C ARG A 357 9.43 15.13 -1.51
N PRO A 358 9.22 16.26 -0.81
CA PRO A 358 10.32 16.96 -0.16
C PRO A 358 10.97 16.18 0.97
N LEU A 359 10.20 15.37 1.72
CA LEU A 359 10.72 14.56 2.82
C LEU A 359 11.60 13.41 2.32
N ASN A 360 11.13 12.68 1.30
CA ASN A 360 11.81 11.50 0.79
C ASN A 360 12.89 11.87 -0.25
N TYR A 361 12.64 12.89 -1.05
CA TYR A 361 13.45 13.29 -2.20
C TYR A 361 13.71 14.80 -2.21
N PRO A 362 14.48 15.34 -1.24
CA PRO A 362 14.63 16.81 -1.03
C PRO A 362 15.22 17.56 -2.23
N ASN A 363 15.89 16.85 -3.16
CA ASN A 363 16.45 17.46 -4.38
C ASN A 363 15.58 17.19 -5.63
N GLY A 364 14.36 16.69 -5.46
CA GLY A 364 13.46 16.33 -6.56
C GLY A 364 13.94 15.16 -7.44
N LYS A 365 15.06 14.53 -7.10
CA LYS A 365 15.64 13.40 -7.84
C LYS A 365 15.68 12.16 -6.98
N TYR A 366 15.39 11.01 -7.60
CA TYR A 366 15.59 9.72 -6.95
C TYR A 366 17.09 9.50 -6.68
N PRO A 367 17.48 9.04 -5.47
CA PRO A 367 18.88 8.88 -5.11
C PRO A 367 19.55 7.81 -5.95
N ASP A 368 20.79 8.07 -6.39
CA ASP A 368 21.66 7.06 -6.99
C ASP A 368 22.04 5.99 -5.96
N LYS A 369 22.42 4.79 -6.44
CA LYS A 369 22.88 3.65 -5.61
C LYS A 369 23.97 4.01 -4.59
N LYS A 370 24.69 5.12 -4.78
CA LYS A 370 25.81 5.57 -3.95
C LYS A 370 25.42 6.59 -2.87
N THR A 371 24.22 7.15 -2.92
CA THR A 371 23.78 8.17 -1.96
C THR A 371 23.24 7.48 -0.71
N PRO A 372 23.79 7.78 0.50
CA PRO A 372 23.24 7.25 1.74
C PRO A 372 21.80 7.71 1.89
N MET A 373 20.87 6.76 1.89
CA MET A 373 19.45 7.08 1.99
C MET A 373 19.08 7.47 3.42
N ARG A 374 18.36 8.57 3.58
CA ARG A 374 17.49 8.74 4.73
C ARG A 374 16.55 7.54 4.79
N HIS A 375 16.17 7.13 6.00
CA HIS A 375 15.27 5.98 6.17
C HIS A 375 13.91 6.26 5.51
N ILE A 376 13.78 5.88 4.25
CA ILE A 376 12.50 5.80 3.53
C ILE A 376 11.97 4.41 3.82
N THR A 377 10.76 4.34 4.37
CA THR A 377 10.12 3.06 4.67
C THR A 377 9.38 2.52 3.45
N GLN A 378 9.08 1.23 3.47
CA GLN A 378 8.23 0.58 2.48
C GLN A 378 6.86 1.26 2.37
N GLU A 379 6.29 1.68 3.50
CA GLU A 379 5.02 2.39 3.56
C GLU A 379 5.09 3.75 2.87
N ASP A 380 6.16 4.53 3.09
CA ASP A 380 6.36 5.83 2.45
C ASP A 380 6.39 5.73 0.93
N ASP A 381 7.07 4.71 0.40
CA ASP A 381 7.13 4.45 -1.03
C ASP A 381 5.78 4.05 -1.60
N SER A 382 5.02 3.21 -0.86
CA SER A 382 3.67 2.81 -1.26
C SER A 382 2.74 4.02 -1.34
N VAL A 383 2.74 4.84 -0.29
CA VAL A 383 1.87 6.02 -0.21
C VAL A 383 2.20 7.03 -1.31
N LEU A 384 3.49 7.25 -1.60
CA LEU A 384 3.90 8.15 -2.69
C LEU A 384 3.56 7.57 -4.07
N PHE A 385 3.77 6.26 -4.28
CA PHE A 385 3.41 5.58 -5.53
C PHE A 385 1.92 5.75 -5.84
N TYR A 386 1.04 5.45 -4.89
CA TYR A 386 -0.40 5.59 -5.10
C TYR A 386 -0.84 7.05 -5.18
N ALA A 387 -0.17 7.97 -4.49
CA ALA A 387 -0.45 9.40 -4.66
C ALA A 387 -0.09 9.89 -6.07
N ASP A 388 1.02 9.44 -6.64
CA ASP A 388 1.38 9.73 -8.03
C ASP A 388 0.35 9.12 -9.02
N VAL A 389 -0.11 7.90 -8.77
CA VAL A 389 -1.15 7.22 -9.56
C VAL A 389 -2.49 7.98 -9.50
N GLU A 390 -2.97 8.33 -8.31
CA GLU A 390 -4.26 8.99 -8.15
C GLU A 390 -4.26 10.44 -8.64
N SER A 391 -3.07 11.08 -8.70
CA SER A 391 -2.86 12.39 -9.35
C SER A 391 -2.58 12.29 -10.86
N GLU A 392 -2.72 11.12 -11.47
CA GLU A 392 -2.45 10.86 -12.90
C GLU A 392 -0.99 11.11 -13.33
N HIS A 393 -0.03 11.06 -12.39
CA HIS A 393 1.40 11.17 -12.68
C HIS A 393 2.03 9.78 -12.90
N LEU A 394 1.48 9.01 -13.86
CA LEU A 394 1.81 7.60 -14.07
C LEU A 394 3.29 7.35 -14.40
N ASN A 395 3.92 8.26 -15.15
CA ASN A 395 5.35 8.15 -15.46
C ASN A 395 6.23 8.30 -14.21
N GLU A 396 5.84 9.16 -13.28
CA GLU A 396 6.54 9.38 -12.03
C GLU A 396 6.39 8.17 -11.10
N ALA A 397 5.19 7.60 -11.03
CA ALA A 397 4.94 6.35 -10.33
C ALA A 397 5.80 5.20 -10.87
N GLN A 398 5.92 5.07 -12.20
CA GLN A 398 6.77 4.06 -12.83
C GLN A 398 8.27 4.27 -12.53
N GLN A 399 8.74 5.53 -12.56
CA GLN A 399 10.12 5.86 -12.20
C GLN A 399 10.41 5.53 -10.72
N LEU A 400 9.46 5.81 -9.82
CA LEU A 400 9.57 5.43 -8.41
C LEU A 400 9.67 3.91 -8.26
N ALA A 401 8.82 3.14 -8.94
CA ALA A 401 8.86 1.68 -8.93
C ALA A 401 10.22 1.13 -9.41
N MET A 402 10.77 1.69 -10.48
CA MET A 402 12.11 1.34 -10.97
C MET A 402 13.20 1.64 -9.95
N ASN A 403 13.12 2.81 -9.27
CA ASN A 403 14.07 3.19 -8.24
C ASN A 403 14.02 2.23 -7.04
N ILE A 404 12.82 1.89 -6.54
CA ILE A 404 12.62 0.94 -5.44
C ILE A 404 13.27 -0.41 -5.77
N LYS A 405 13.02 -0.94 -6.98
CA LYS A 405 13.65 -2.18 -7.44
C LYS A 405 15.16 -2.11 -7.50
N GLN A 406 15.73 -0.99 -7.98
CA GLN A 406 17.18 -0.85 -8.18
C GLN A 406 17.96 -0.68 -6.89
N ARG A 407 17.39 0.01 -5.89
CA ARG A 407 18.06 0.29 -4.61
C ARG A 407 18.02 -0.88 -3.64
N ASN A 408 17.07 -1.79 -3.79
CA ASN A 408 16.89 -2.91 -2.89
C ASN A 408 17.47 -4.20 -3.47
N ALA A 409 18.26 -4.92 -2.66
CA ALA A 409 18.75 -6.25 -2.99
C ALA A 409 17.69 -7.30 -2.63
N TYR A 410 17.69 -8.43 -3.35
CA TYR A 410 16.77 -9.55 -3.09
C TYR A 410 16.87 -10.10 -1.66
N MET A 411 18.08 -10.10 -1.07
CA MET A 411 18.29 -10.59 0.29
C MET A 411 18.70 -9.45 1.22
N THR A 412 18.09 -9.41 2.39
CA THR A 412 18.41 -8.47 3.49
C THR A 412 18.77 -9.22 4.77
N ASN A 413 19.44 -8.55 5.71
CA ASN A 413 19.76 -9.13 7.02
C ASN A 413 18.62 -8.87 8.00
N VAL A 414 18.29 -9.89 8.80
CA VAL A 414 17.40 -9.69 9.95
C VAL A 414 18.11 -8.83 10.99
N TYR A 415 17.43 -7.79 11.50
CA TYR A 415 18.00 -6.91 12.53
C TYR A 415 18.46 -7.71 13.75
N GLY A 416 19.67 -7.46 14.21
CA GLY A 416 20.26 -8.13 15.39
C GLY A 416 20.68 -9.60 15.17
N SER A 417 20.63 -10.09 13.92
CA SER A 417 21.00 -11.47 13.56
C SER A 417 21.87 -11.51 12.29
N PRO A 418 22.75 -12.49 12.14
CA PRO A 418 23.47 -12.72 10.88
C PRO A 418 22.61 -13.41 9.79
N ILE A 419 21.35 -13.76 10.10
CA ILE A 419 20.45 -14.46 9.18
C ILE A 419 20.04 -13.53 8.05
N ARG A 420 20.07 -14.03 6.82
CA ARG A 420 19.57 -13.35 5.63
C ARG A 420 18.23 -13.92 5.21
N VAL A 421 17.32 -13.04 4.82
CA VAL A 421 15.96 -13.37 4.35
C VAL A 421 15.65 -12.63 3.07
N PRO A 422 14.67 -13.10 2.26
CA PRO A 422 14.14 -12.31 1.14
C PRO A 422 13.66 -10.93 1.61
N ASN A 423 13.89 -9.94 0.77
CA ASN A 423 13.62 -8.53 1.09
C ASN A 423 12.24 -8.11 0.55
N ASP A 424 11.34 -7.72 1.45
CA ASP A 424 10.00 -7.24 1.10
C ASP A 424 10.04 -5.93 0.29
N ASP A 425 11.00 -5.05 0.52
CA ASP A 425 11.17 -3.82 -0.28
C ASP A 425 11.52 -4.14 -1.74
N TRP A 426 12.33 -5.18 -1.98
CA TRP A 426 12.61 -5.66 -3.34
C TRP A 426 11.34 -6.21 -4.01
N LEU A 427 10.56 -7.01 -3.27
CA LEU A 427 9.30 -7.55 -3.76
C LEU A 427 8.31 -6.44 -4.10
N GLN A 428 8.19 -5.42 -3.25
CA GLN A 428 7.34 -4.26 -3.49
C GLN A 428 7.72 -3.54 -4.80
N GLY A 429 9.03 -3.34 -5.06
CA GLY A 429 9.48 -2.77 -6.32
C GLY A 429 9.05 -3.58 -7.55
N GLN A 430 9.03 -4.92 -7.45
CA GLN A 430 8.52 -5.78 -8.52
C GLN A 430 7.00 -5.68 -8.68
N GLN A 431 6.26 -5.60 -7.57
CA GLN A 431 4.81 -5.40 -7.58
C GLN A 431 4.43 -4.07 -8.24
N PHE A 432 5.05 -2.97 -7.84
CA PHE A 432 4.78 -1.66 -8.43
C PHE A 432 5.12 -1.57 -9.92
N LEU A 433 6.12 -2.31 -10.39
CA LEU A 433 6.38 -2.42 -11.82
C LEU A 433 5.29 -3.21 -12.56
N ALA A 434 4.70 -4.22 -11.92
CA ALA A 434 3.57 -4.95 -12.48
C ALA A 434 2.29 -4.09 -12.47
N GLU A 435 2.01 -3.38 -11.37
CA GLU A 435 0.91 -2.42 -11.27
C GLU A 435 1.08 -1.25 -12.26
N SER A 436 2.31 -0.75 -12.44
CA SER A 436 2.58 0.27 -13.46
C SER A 436 2.24 -0.20 -14.88
N ALA A 437 2.52 -1.47 -15.21
CA ALA A 437 2.14 -2.02 -16.50
C ALA A 437 0.60 -2.07 -16.65
N GLN A 438 -0.13 -2.45 -15.60
CA GLN A 438 -1.60 -2.43 -15.56
C GLN A 438 -2.15 -1.01 -15.76
N LEU A 439 -1.60 -0.02 -15.05
CA LEU A 439 -2.01 1.39 -15.13
C LEU A 439 -1.67 2.03 -16.49
N HIS A 440 -0.64 1.54 -17.16
CA HIS A 440 -0.30 1.90 -18.54
C HIS A 440 -1.13 1.11 -19.59
N GLU A 441 -2.14 0.37 -19.14
CA GLU A 441 -3.01 -0.46 -19.98
C GLU A 441 -2.27 -1.59 -20.72
N ASP A 442 -1.04 -1.91 -20.31
CA ASP A 442 -0.32 -3.08 -20.83
C ASP A 442 -0.62 -4.32 -19.97
N LEU A 443 -1.90 -4.73 -20.05
CA LEU A 443 -2.42 -5.83 -19.24
C LEU A 443 -1.72 -7.19 -19.49
N PRO A 444 -1.30 -7.53 -20.73
CA PRO A 444 -0.49 -8.74 -20.92
C PRO A 444 0.84 -8.74 -20.19
N GLU A 445 1.53 -7.59 -20.13
CA GLU A 445 2.79 -7.48 -19.37
C GLU A 445 2.53 -7.51 -17.86
N ALA A 446 1.45 -6.85 -17.39
CA ALA A 446 1.02 -6.93 -16.01
C ALA A 446 0.71 -8.37 -15.59
N GLU A 447 -0.06 -9.11 -16.40
CA GLU A 447 -0.35 -10.53 -16.18
C GLU A 447 0.92 -11.37 -16.12
N ARG A 448 1.84 -11.21 -17.07
CA ARG A 448 3.09 -11.94 -17.10
C ARG A 448 3.90 -11.74 -15.81
N ARG A 449 4.00 -10.49 -15.34
CA ARG A 449 4.73 -10.13 -14.12
C ARG A 449 4.06 -10.70 -12.87
N PHE A 450 2.77 -10.46 -12.68
CA PHE A 450 2.04 -10.98 -11.52
C PHE A 450 1.96 -12.51 -11.51
N THR A 451 1.82 -13.16 -12.67
CA THR A 451 1.87 -14.63 -12.76
C THR A 451 3.24 -15.16 -12.30
N HIS A 452 4.32 -14.51 -12.72
CA HIS A 452 5.66 -14.89 -12.27
C HIS A 452 5.80 -14.74 -10.75
N LEU A 453 5.40 -13.61 -10.19
CA LEU A 453 5.47 -13.33 -8.75
C LEU A 453 4.58 -14.29 -7.94
N ALA A 454 3.34 -14.49 -8.35
CA ALA A 454 2.41 -15.39 -7.67
C ALA A 454 2.87 -16.86 -7.69
N ARG A 455 3.50 -17.32 -8.79
CA ARG A 455 4.06 -18.68 -8.89
C ARG A 455 5.30 -18.87 -8.02
N THR A 456 6.13 -17.84 -7.87
CA THR A 456 7.35 -17.90 -7.05
C THR A 456 7.05 -17.77 -5.55
N ALA A 457 5.94 -17.15 -5.19
CA ALA A 457 5.48 -16.98 -3.81
C ALA A 457 3.98 -17.33 -3.65
N PRO A 458 3.59 -18.63 -3.83
CA PRO A 458 2.17 -19.03 -3.87
C PRO A 458 1.41 -18.83 -2.55
N GLY A 459 2.11 -18.71 -1.43
CA GLY A 459 1.54 -18.37 -0.12
C GLY A 459 1.38 -16.86 0.11
N ASN A 460 1.85 -16.01 -0.78
CA ASN A 460 1.65 -14.57 -0.69
C ASN A 460 0.28 -14.22 -1.29
N GLN A 461 -0.68 -14.00 -0.39
CA GLN A 461 -2.07 -13.71 -0.75
C GLN A 461 -2.20 -12.46 -1.64
N LYS A 462 -1.47 -11.39 -1.32
CA LYS A 462 -1.58 -10.12 -2.06
C LYS A 462 -1.23 -10.27 -3.55
N LEU A 463 -0.16 -10.99 -3.89
CA LEU A 463 0.26 -11.23 -5.28
C LEU A 463 -0.81 -11.95 -6.11
N ARG A 464 -1.52 -12.87 -5.48
CA ARG A 464 -2.60 -13.64 -6.12
C ARG A 464 -3.87 -12.79 -6.27
N ILE A 465 -4.17 -11.91 -5.31
CA ILE A 465 -5.25 -10.93 -5.41
C ILE A 465 -4.98 -9.95 -6.56
N ASP A 466 -3.75 -9.42 -6.65
CA ASP A 466 -3.35 -8.49 -7.71
C ASP A 466 -3.41 -9.17 -9.09
N LEU A 467 -3.01 -10.45 -9.20
CA LEU A 467 -3.17 -11.23 -10.43
C LEU A 467 -4.64 -11.40 -10.83
N ALA A 468 -5.51 -11.69 -9.86
CA ALA A 468 -6.95 -11.80 -10.12
C ALA A 468 -7.56 -10.45 -10.56
N ALA A 469 -7.07 -9.32 -10.04
CA ALA A 469 -7.46 -8.00 -10.51
C ALA A 469 -7.09 -7.78 -11.98
N VAL A 470 -5.89 -8.15 -12.40
CA VAL A 470 -5.47 -8.09 -13.81
C VAL A 470 -6.35 -8.97 -14.70
N TRP A 471 -6.69 -10.19 -14.27
CA TRP A 471 -7.59 -11.05 -15.05
C TRP A 471 -8.99 -10.46 -15.17
N LEU A 472 -9.48 -9.80 -14.12
CA LEU A 472 -10.77 -9.07 -14.19
C LEU A 472 -10.71 -7.95 -15.23
N ASP A 473 -9.65 -7.15 -15.26
CA ASP A 473 -9.44 -6.07 -16.23
C ASP A 473 -9.30 -6.62 -17.67
N ARG A 474 -8.71 -7.80 -17.83
CA ARG A 474 -8.65 -8.51 -19.11
C ARG A 474 -10.01 -9.07 -19.57
N GLY A 475 -11.01 -9.04 -18.68
CA GLY A 475 -12.35 -9.55 -18.93
C GLY A 475 -12.52 -11.03 -18.69
N TRP A 476 -11.75 -11.59 -17.74
CA TRP A 476 -11.80 -13.00 -17.32
C TRP A 476 -12.28 -13.13 -15.86
N PRO A 477 -13.51 -12.72 -15.56
CA PRO A 477 -14.01 -12.70 -14.18
C PRO A 477 -14.15 -14.08 -13.55
N ARG A 478 -14.43 -15.17 -14.34
CA ARG A 478 -14.50 -16.52 -13.78
C ARG A 478 -13.12 -17.05 -13.40
N GLN A 479 -12.10 -16.70 -14.19
CA GLN A 479 -10.72 -17.04 -13.86
C GLN A 479 -10.27 -16.30 -12.60
N ALA A 480 -10.58 -15.02 -12.48
CA ALA A 480 -10.32 -14.21 -11.29
C ALA A 480 -11.04 -14.80 -10.06
N GLU A 481 -12.31 -15.17 -10.17
CA GLU A 481 -13.08 -15.82 -9.09
C GLU A 481 -12.43 -17.10 -8.62
N SER A 482 -12.01 -17.95 -9.55
CA SER A 482 -11.36 -19.23 -9.22
C SER A 482 -10.08 -19.03 -8.41
N GLU A 483 -9.28 -18.03 -8.74
CA GLU A 483 -8.07 -17.68 -8.00
C GLU A 483 -8.39 -17.13 -6.61
N LEU A 484 -9.35 -16.20 -6.52
CA LEU A 484 -9.76 -15.59 -5.25
C LEU A 484 -10.34 -16.60 -4.27
N LYS A 485 -11.09 -17.60 -4.73
CA LYS A 485 -11.59 -18.71 -3.90
C LYS A 485 -10.47 -19.56 -3.32
N GLN A 486 -9.38 -19.79 -4.07
CA GLN A 486 -8.22 -20.50 -3.55
C GLN A 486 -7.46 -19.68 -2.51
N VAL A 487 -7.34 -18.38 -2.77
CA VAL A 487 -6.65 -17.41 -1.90
C VAL A 487 -7.38 -17.20 -0.58
N GLU A 488 -8.71 -17.32 -0.57
CA GLU A 488 -9.53 -17.21 0.62
C GLU A 488 -9.14 -18.21 1.72
N GLY A 489 -8.65 -19.37 1.32
CA GLY A 489 -8.15 -20.40 2.25
C GLY A 489 -6.90 -19.99 3.04
N LEU A 490 -6.18 -18.93 2.62
CA LEU A 490 -5.00 -18.42 3.32
C LEU A 490 -5.40 -17.45 4.45
N ASP A 491 -6.25 -16.49 4.16
CA ASP A 491 -6.86 -15.55 5.10
C ASP A 491 -8.18 -15.02 4.51
N HIS A 492 -9.29 -15.50 5.07
CA HIS A 492 -10.64 -15.13 4.60
C HIS A 492 -11.07 -13.72 5.01
N ARG A 493 -10.41 -13.11 5.99
CA ARG A 493 -10.74 -11.79 6.57
C ARG A 493 -9.82 -10.68 6.05
N ASN A 494 -9.31 -10.84 4.86
CA ASN A 494 -8.46 -9.84 4.21
C ASN A 494 -9.31 -8.84 3.42
N LEU A 495 -9.25 -7.56 3.80
CA LEU A 495 -10.02 -6.49 3.18
C LEU A 495 -9.83 -6.40 1.66
N SER A 496 -8.58 -6.52 1.17
CA SER A 496 -8.28 -6.47 -0.27
C SER A 496 -8.89 -7.65 -1.01
N LEU A 497 -8.87 -8.85 -0.40
CA LEU A 497 -9.51 -10.05 -0.94
C LEU A 497 -11.02 -9.84 -1.08
N GLU A 498 -11.69 -9.43 0.00
CA GLU A 498 -13.14 -9.26 0.03
C GLU A 498 -13.62 -8.20 -0.98
N ILE A 499 -12.89 -7.09 -1.11
CA ILE A 499 -13.19 -6.05 -2.11
C ILE A 499 -12.98 -6.59 -3.52
N GLN A 500 -11.90 -7.34 -3.79
CA GLN A 500 -11.65 -7.89 -5.12
C GLN A 500 -12.66 -9.00 -5.47
N GLN A 501 -13.07 -9.82 -4.50
CA GLN A 501 -14.20 -10.76 -4.66
C GLN A 501 -15.49 -10.00 -4.98
N GLY A 502 -15.73 -8.86 -4.32
CA GLY A 502 -16.87 -7.98 -4.59
C GLY A 502 -16.86 -7.41 -6.02
N TYR A 503 -15.74 -6.92 -6.52
CA TYR A 503 -15.62 -6.45 -7.91
C TYR A 503 -15.81 -7.59 -8.92
N THR A 504 -15.30 -8.77 -8.60
CA THR A 504 -15.48 -9.96 -9.44
C THR A 504 -16.94 -10.41 -9.45
N ALA A 505 -17.61 -10.40 -8.30
CA ALA A 505 -19.04 -10.70 -8.17
C ALA A 505 -19.92 -9.69 -8.93
N LEU A 506 -19.57 -8.39 -8.90
CA LEU A 506 -20.24 -7.36 -9.73
C LEU A 506 -20.14 -7.70 -11.22
N ALA A 507 -18.95 -8.08 -11.70
CA ALA A 507 -18.74 -8.46 -13.10
C ALA A 507 -19.48 -9.74 -13.49
N LEU A 508 -19.60 -10.69 -12.56
CA LEU A 508 -20.33 -11.96 -12.71
C LEU A 508 -21.83 -11.83 -12.42
N GLN A 509 -22.32 -10.67 -11.98
CA GLN A 509 -23.73 -10.43 -11.63
C GLN A 509 -24.22 -11.28 -10.43
N GLU A 510 -23.32 -11.56 -9.49
CA GLU A 510 -23.61 -12.26 -8.26
C GLU A 510 -24.03 -11.27 -7.14
N TRP A 511 -25.18 -10.63 -7.34
CA TRP A 511 -25.62 -9.46 -6.56
C TRP A 511 -25.73 -9.72 -5.07
N ARG A 512 -26.23 -10.89 -4.68
CA ARG A 512 -26.33 -11.26 -3.26
C ARG A 512 -24.97 -11.34 -2.58
N GLN A 513 -23.95 -11.83 -3.29
CA GLN A 513 -22.58 -11.85 -2.76
C GLN A 513 -22.03 -10.41 -2.65
N VAL A 514 -22.34 -9.56 -3.63
CA VAL A 514 -21.98 -8.13 -3.60
C VAL A 514 -22.57 -7.46 -2.37
N ASP A 515 -23.83 -7.67 -2.06
CA ASP A 515 -24.50 -7.07 -0.91
C ASP A 515 -23.88 -7.52 0.41
N LEU A 516 -23.69 -8.83 0.58
CA LEU A 516 -23.09 -9.37 1.80
C LEU A 516 -21.67 -8.87 2.05
N LEU A 517 -20.82 -8.86 1.01
CA LEU A 517 -19.45 -8.38 1.13
C LEU A 517 -19.40 -6.87 1.36
N SER A 518 -20.26 -6.10 0.68
CA SER A 518 -20.28 -4.64 0.82
C SER A 518 -20.73 -4.21 2.22
N ASP A 519 -21.77 -4.84 2.77
CA ASP A 519 -22.28 -4.54 4.11
C ASP A 519 -21.26 -4.88 5.19
N ASP A 520 -20.56 -6.01 5.08
CA ASP A 520 -19.52 -6.40 6.03
C ASP A 520 -18.32 -5.43 5.96
N VAL A 521 -17.80 -5.19 4.77
CA VAL A 521 -16.61 -4.35 4.58
C VAL A 521 -16.85 -2.90 5.01
N ILE A 522 -17.99 -2.28 4.63
CA ILE A 522 -18.26 -0.88 4.97
C ILE A 522 -18.53 -0.70 6.47
N THR A 523 -19.10 -1.71 7.13
CA THR A 523 -19.32 -1.69 8.59
C THR A 523 -18.02 -1.77 9.37
N ARG A 524 -17.06 -2.59 8.91
CA ARG A 524 -15.76 -2.75 9.58
C ARG A 524 -14.81 -1.56 9.37
N VAL A 525 -14.79 -1.01 8.17
CA VAL A 525 -13.85 0.05 7.79
C VAL A 525 -14.55 1.19 7.03
N PRO A 526 -15.45 1.93 7.68
CA PRO A 526 -16.33 2.91 7.03
C PRO A 526 -15.57 4.09 6.39
N GLU A 527 -14.35 4.38 6.82
CA GLU A 527 -13.52 5.45 6.25
C GLU A 527 -12.59 4.98 5.12
N ASN A 528 -12.43 3.67 4.94
CA ASN A 528 -11.55 3.14 3.90
C ASN A 528 -12.11 3.44 2.50
N MET A 529 -11.24 3.97 1.63
CA MET A 529 -11.64 4.44 0.31
C MET A 529 -12.09 3.33 -0.63
N LEU A 530 -11.43 2.19 -0.59
CA LEU A 530 -11.81 1.03 -1.42
C LEU A 530 -13.14 0.46 -0.96
N ALA A 531 -13.39 0.41 0.36
CA ALA A 531 -14.68 0.02 0.92
C ALA A 531 -15.80 0.97 0.47
N LYS A 532 -15.58 2.29 0.57
CA LYS A 532 -16.52 3.31 0.07
C LYS A 532 -16.77 3.16 -1.43
N ARG A 533 -15.72 2.91 -2.21
CA ARG A 533 -15.83 2.72 -3.66
C ARG A 533 -16.66 1.48 -3.99
N PHE A 534 -16.41 0.36 -3.32
CA PHE A 534 -17.16 -0.87 -3.52
C PHE A 534 -18.63 -0.68 -3.13
N ASN A 535 -18.91 -0.11 -1.98
CA ASN A 535 -20.28 0.21 -1.55
C ASN A 535 -20.98 1.18 -2.52
N ARG A 536 -20.26 2.16 -3.09
CA ARG A 536 -20.81 3.05 -4.14
C ARG A 536 -21.25 2.28 -5.35
N LEU A 537 -20.44 1.33 -5.86
CA LEU A 537 -20.79 0.50 -7.02
C LEU A 537 -22.00 -0.40 -6.75
N ARG A 538 -22.08 -0.98 -5.55
CA ARG A 538 -23.27 -1.71 -5.10
C ARG A 538 -24.51 -0.82 -5.11
N ASN A 539 -24.42 0.38 -4.54
CA ASN A 539 -25.56 1.31 -4.51
C ASN A 539 -26.00 1.76 -5.90
N ILE A 540 -25.07 1.92 -6.84
CA ILE A 540 -25.39 2.24 -8.23
C ILE A 540 -26.18 1.11 -8.91
N HIS A 541 -25.90 -0.16 -8.58
CA HIS A 541 -26.72 -1.27 -9.09
C HIS A 541 -28.19 -1.16 -8.67
N HIS A 542 -28.47 -0.65 -7.46
CA HIS A 542 -29.82 -0.46 -6.92
C HIS A 542 -30.53 0.81 -7.40
N MET A 543 -29.96 1.58 -8.32
CA MET A 543 -30.55 2.79 -8.88
C MET A 543 -31.47 2.48 -10.07
N SER A 544 -32.41 3.38 -10.31
CA SER A 544 -33.15 3.47 -11.59
C SER A 544 -32.17 3.85 -12.70
N GLU A 545 -32.50 3.48 -13.95
CA GLU A 545 -31.67 3.80 -15.10
C GLU A 545 -32.48 4.39 -16.23
N LEU A 546 -32.09 5.58 -16.69
CA LEU A 546 -32.63 6.24 -17.89
C LEU A 546 -31.65 6.03 -19.04
N ARG A 547 -32.15 5.54 -20.16
CA ARG A 547 -31.40 5.43 -21.43
C ARG A 547 -32.05 6.28 -22.50
N ILE A 548 -31.28 7.15 -23.13
CA ILE A 548 -31.68 7.97 -24.26
C ILE A 548 -30.74 7.69 -25.43
N ARG A 549 -31.28 7.56 -26.62
CA ARG A 549 -30.52 7.53 -27.87
C ARG A 549 -31.20 8.43 -28.87
N VAL A 550 -30.42 9.30 -29.50
CA VAL A 550 -30.88 10.20 -30.54
C VAL A 550 -29.96 10.06 -31.74
N ASN A 551 -30.53 9.83 -32.93
CA ASN A 551 -29.78 9.90 -34.18
C ASN A 551 -30.47 10.91 -35.08
N GLN A 552 -29.72 11.91 -35.53
CA GLN A 552 -30.21 12.96 -36.41
C GLN A 552 -29.42 12.95 -37.70
N GLY A 553 -30.09 12.68 -38.83
CA GLY A 553 -29.56 12.91 -40.17
C GLY A 553 -29.52 14.42 -40.45
N ILE A 554 -28.33 14.94 -40.68
CA ILE A 554 -28.09 16.36 -40.95
C ILE A 554 -28.19 16.64 -42.43
N ASP A 555 -27.49 15.82 -43.23
CA ASP A 555 -27.47 15.92 -44.69
C ASP A 555 -27.30 14.50 -45.23
N SER A 556 -28.39 14.00 -45.82
CA SER A 556 -28.44 12.63 -46.33
C SER A 556 -29.31 12.61 -47.59
N ASP A 557 -28.77 11.99 -48.62
CA ASP A 557 -29.51 11.63 -49.86
C ASP A 557 -29.73 10.09 -49.95
N ASN A 558 -29.42 9.39 -48.86
CA ASN A 558 -29.43 7.94 -48.73
C ASN A 558 -30.89 7.38 -48.90
N PRO A 559 -31.15 6.46 -49.80
CA PRO A 559 -32.48 5.88 -50.01
C PRO A 559 -32.90 4.99 -48.84
N THR A 560 -31.99 4.54 -48.03
CA THR A 560 -32.31 3.68 -46.88
C THR A 560 -32.78 4.49 -45.66
N SER A 561 -32.12 5.60 -45.35
CA SER A 561 -32.44 6.46 -44.20
C SER A 561 -33.37 7.61 -44.55
N GLY A 562 -33.44 8.01 -45.82
CA GLY A 562 -34.17 9.19 -46.33
C GLY A 562 -33.47 10.50 -45.93
N LYS A 563 -34.09 11.61 -46.34
CA LYS A 563 -33.58 12.96 -45.98
C LYS A 563 -34.05 13.36 -44.60
N SER A 564 -33.21 14.05 -43.85
CA SER A 564 -33.54 14.61 -42.54
C SER A 564 -34.13 13.59 -41.57
N SER A 565 -33.53 12.42 -41.48
CA SER A 565 -33.97 11.37 -40.55
C SER A 565 -33.78 11.81 -39.08
N SER A 566 -34.76 11.55 -38.22
CA SER A 566 -34.70 11.77 -36.78
C SER A 566 -35.18 10.50 -36.11
N ASN A 567 -34.29 9.92 -35.27
CA ASN A 567 -34.62 8.75 -34.48
C ASN A 567 -34.37 9.10 -33.01
N PHE A 568 -35.41 9.02 -32.21
CA PHE A 568 -35.37 9.22 -30.76
C PHE A 568 -35.83 7.94 -30.09
N ASP A 569 -35.06 7.44 -29.14
CA ASP A 569 -35.39 6.25 -28.35
C ASP A 569 -35.10 6.55 -26.88
N LEU A 570 -36.06 6.27 -26.01
CA LEU A 570 -35.99 6.48 -24.58
C LEU A 570 -36.46 5.23 -23.86
N ALA A 571 -35.79 4.82 -22.82
CA ALA A 571 -36.22 3.78 -21.89
C ALA A 571 -35.82 4.13 -20.45
N ILE A 572 -36.74 3.87 -19.53
CA ILE A 572 -36.51 3.99 -18.09
C ILE A 572 -36.67 2.62 -17.45
N TYR A 573 -35.69 2.22 -16.68
CA TYR A 573 -35.66 0.95 -15.93
C TYR A 573 -35.85 1.23 -14.46
N SER A 574 -36.67 0.41 -13.78
CA SER A 574 -36.81 0.44 -12.34
C SER A 574 -35.50 0.06 -11.60
N PRO A 575 -35.38 0.36 -10.31
CA PRO A 575 -34.40 -0.34 -9.45
C PRO A 575 -34.60 -1.86 -9.58
N PRO A 576 -33.55 -2.67 -9.33
CA PRO A 576 -33.69 -4.11 -9.30
C PRO A 576 -34.69 -4.57 -8.24
N ILE A 577 -35.55 -5.49 -8.58
CA ILE A 577 -36.49 -6.18 -7.70
C ILE A 577 -35.91 -7.57 -7.43
N ASN A 578 -35.69 -7.92 -6.17
CA ASN A 578 -34.97 -9.13 -5.77
C ASN A 578 -33.65 -9.31 -6.54
N ASP A 579 -32.88 -8.21 -6.65
CA ASP A 579 -31.53 -8.11 -7.25
C ASP A 579 -31.48 -8.38 -8.78
N ASN A 580 -32.39 -9.15 -9.34
CA ASN A 580 -32.29 -9.71 -10.67
C ASN A 580 -33.30 -9.18 -11.66
N TRP A 581 -34.48 -8.69 -11.21
CA TRP A 581 -35.57 -8.27 -12.05
C TRP A 581 -35.65 -6.77 -12.18
N ARG A 582 -35.91 -6.25 -13.39
CA ARG A 582 -36.23 -4.86 -13.61
C ARG A 582 -37.47 -4.75 -14.51
N LEU A 583 -38.35 -3.85 -14.18
CA LEU A 583 -39.40 -3.41 -15.06
C LEU A 583 -38.87 -2.24 -15.88
N PHE A 584 -39.28 -2.13 -17.12
CA PHE A 584 -38.98 -0.96 -17.92
C PHE A 584 -40.17 -0.47 -18.72
N ALA A 585 -40.16 0.83 -19.01
CA ALA A 585 -41.04 1.48 -19.91
C ALA A 585 -40.24 2.39 -20.85
N GLY A 586 -40.72 2.59 -22.07
CA GLY A 586 -40.03 3.42 -23.04
C GLY A 586 -40.83 3.78 -24.25
N GLY A 587 -40.21 4.52 -25.13
CA GLY A 587 -40.81 4.89 -26.38
C GLY A 587 -39.80 5.28 -27.44
N ALA A 588 -40.17 5.15 -28.70
CA ALA A 588 -39.37 5.59 -29.82
C ALA A 588 -40.19 6.46 -30.79
N TYR A 589 -39.50 7.39 -31.41
CA TYR A 589 -40.02 8.26 -32.42
C TYR A 589 -39.07 8.30 -33.61
N ASN A 590 -39.49 7.73 -34.75
CA ASN A 590 -38.66 7.69 -35.94
C ASN A 590 -39.38 8.45 -37.06
N ARG A 591 -38.67 9.38 -37.68
CA ARG A 591 -39.17 10.22 -38.77
C ARG A 591 -38.12 10.33 -39.85
N SER A 592 -38.53 10.29 -41.11
CA SER A 592 -37.69 10.60 -42.27
C SER A 592 -38.49 11.06 -43.47
N GLN A 593 -37.88 11.74 -44.40
CA GLN A 593 -38.48 12.18 -45.66
C GLN A 593 -37.97 11.31 -46.82
N PHE A 594 -38.86 10.63 -47.47
CA PHE A 594 -38.62 9.84 -48.68
C PHE A 594 -39.22 10.52 -49.91
N SER A 595 -38.90 10.03 -51.09
CA SER A 595 -39.47 10.53 -52.38
C SER A 595 -40.95 10.42 -52.39
N GLU A 596 -41.54 9.33 -51.88
CA GLU A 596 -42.97 9.04 -51.82
C GLU A 596 -43.72 9.75 -50.68
N GLY A 597 -43.03 10.43 -49.82
CA GLY A 597 -43.59 11.14 -48.68
C GLY A 597 -42.87 10.97 -47.34
N ARG A 598 -43.53 11.48 -46.31
CA ARG A 598 -42.99 11.45 -44.95
C ARG A 598 -43.27 10.12 -44.24
N GLY A 599 -42.21 9.40 -43.91
CA GLY A 599 -42.25 8.24 -43.02
C GLY A 599 -42.32 8.66 -41.56
N LEU A 600 -43.13 7.95 -40.76
CA LEU A 600 -43.31 8.18 -39.35
C LEU A 600 -43.55 6.84 -38.62
N ASN A 601 -42.85 6.58 -37.53
CA ASN A 601 -43.16 5.49 -36.63
C ASN A 601 -43.09 5.98 -35.18
N ARG A 602 -44.10 5.70 -34.39
CA ARG A 602 -44.20 5.98 -32.98
C ARG A 602 -44.37 4.66 -32.25
N ASP A 603 -43.60 4.47 -31.18
CA ASP A 603 -43.55 3.24 -30.42
C ASP A 603 -43.63 3.56 -28.93
N LEU A 604 -44.54 2.90 -28.22
CA LEU A 604 -44.59 2.87 -26.78
C LEU A 604 -44.46 1.42 -26.35
N ARG A 605 -43.60 1.18 -25.37
CA ARG A 605 -43.25 -0.17 -24.95
C ARG A 605 -43.05 -0.30 -23.44
N GLY A 606 -43.29 -1.51 -22.97
CA GLY A 606 -42.97 -1.89 -21.60
C GLY A 606 -42.53 -3.34 -21.54
N GLY A 607 -41.78 -3.68 -20.53
CA GLY A 607 -41.25 -5.03 -20.43
C GLY A 607 -40.57 -5.33 -19.12
N ILE A 608 -39.98 -6.51 -19.10
CA ILE A 608 -39.29 -7.08 -17.97
C ILE A 608 -37.87 -7.51 -18.39
N GLU A 609 -36.90 -7.15 -17.62
CA GLU A 609 -35.52 -7.62 -17.73
C GLU A 609 -35.24 -8.57 -16.57
N TRP A 610 -34.58 -9.70 -16.83
CA TRP A 610 -34.07 -10.63 -15.84
C TRP A 610 -32.60 -10.91 -16.11
N ARG A 611 -31.80 -10.79 -15.06
CA ARG A 611 -30.35 -10.89 -15.15
C ARG A 611 -29.77 -11.64 -13.97
N VAL A 612 -29.06 -12.72 -14.26
CA VAL A 612 -28.30 -13.52 -13.31
C VAL A 612 -26.92 -13.81 -13.90
N ARG A 613 -26.06 -14.49 -13.13
CA ARG A 613 -24.65 -14.72 -13.45
C ARG A 613 -24.34 -14.90 -14.95
N ASP A 614 -24.86 -15.87 -15.60
CA ASP A 614 -24.47 -16.22 -16.97
C ASP A 614 -25.56 -15.90 -18.01
N ILE A 615 -26.67 -15.39 -17.54
CA ILE A 615 -27.90 -15.25 -18.36
C ILE A 615 -28.49 -13.86 -18.23
N TRP A 616 -28.85 -13.29 -19.34
CA TRP A 616 -29.71 -12.12 -19.42
C TRP A 616 -30.88 -12.41 -20.34
N LEU A 617 -32.10 -12.10 -19.93
CA LEU A 617 -33.33 -12.22 -20.68
C LEU A 617 -34.12 -10.92 -20.59
N GLU A 618 -34.78 -10.56 -21.69
CA GLU A 618 -35.67 -9.39 -21.78
C GLU A 618 -36.90 -9.76 -22.58
N GLY A 619 -38.07 -9.52 -22.00
CA GLY A 619 -39.37 -9.62 -22.68
C GLY A 619 -40.03 -8.25 -22.80
N GLU A 620 -40.56 -7.92 -23.97
CA GLU A 620 -41.12 -6.62 -24.27
C GLU A 620 -42.40 -6.75 -25.05
N VAL A 621 -43.37 -5.90 -24.72
CA VAL A 621 -44.60 -5.64 -25.50
C VAL A 621 -44.58 -4.18 -25.94
N SER A 622 -44.93 -3.91 -27.22
CA SER A 622 -44.96 -2.55 -27.75
C SER A 622 -46.25 -2.27 -28.56
N GLY A 623 -46.73 -1.05 -28.39
CA GLY A 623 -47.77 -0.48 -29.26
C GLY A 623 -47.13 0.44 -30.30
N ARG A 624 -47.28 0.15 -31.59
CA ARG A 624 -46.66 0.91 -32.69
C ARG A 624 -47.70 1.51 -33.61
N ASN A 625 -47.44 2.76 -33.98
CA ASN A 625 -48.24 3.49 -34.96
C ASN A 625 -47.33 4.10 -36.03
N TYR A 626 -47.48 3.61 -37.26
CA TYR A 626 -46.76 4.09 -38.44
C TYR A 626 -47.70 4.59 -39.52
N ARG A 627 -48.81 5.23 -39.12
CA ARG A 627 -49.88 5.79 -39.95
C ARG A 627 -50.84 4.76 -40.58
N HIS A 628 -50.64 3.48 -40.33
CA HIS A 628 -51.47 2.39 -40.82
C HIS A 628 -52.19 1.67 -39.67
N GLY A 629 -52.64 2.45 -38.66
CA GLY A 629 -53.31 1.95 -37.48
C GLY A 629 -52.31 1.52 -36.36
N ASN A 630 -52.86 1.19 -35.20
CA ASN A 630 -52.09 0.70 -34.08
C ASN A 630 -51.83 -0.80 -34.21
N LYS A 631 -50.58 -1.23 -34.03
CA LYS A 631 -50.18 -2.63 -34.09
C LYS A 631 -49.38 -3.01 -32.85
N VAL A 632 -49.54 -4.26 -32.42
CA VAL A 632 -48.84 -4.81 -31.26
C VAL A 632 -47.59 -5.54 -31.72
N GLY A 633 -46.45 -5.12 -31.21
CA GLY A 633 -45.16 -5.79 -31.35
C GLY A 633 -44.79 -6.56 -30.09
N LEU A 634 -44.08 -7.63 -30.29
CA LEU A 634 -43.50 -8.45 -29.21
C LEU A 634 -42.02 -8.64 -29.49
N ARG A 635 -41.19 -8.61 -28.42
CA ARG A 635 -39.76 -8.91 -28.51
C ARG A 635 -39.33 -9.75 -27.32
N PHE A 636 -38.56 -10.80 -27.62
CA PHE A 636 -37.81 -11.56 -26.67
C PHE A 636 -36.34 -11.48 -27.06
N ALA A 637 -35.48 -11.21 -26.12
CA ALA A 637 -34.03 -11.19 -26.34
C ALA A 637 -33.30 -11.79 -25.16
N GLY A 638 -32.13 -12.35 -25.41
CA GLY A 638 -31.33 -12.89 -24.36
C GLY A 638 -29.94 -13.31 -24.81
N TRP A 639 -29.07 -13.57 -23.82
CA TRP A 639 -27.78 -14.16 -24.08
C TRP A 639 -27.39 -15.06 -22.93
N TYR A 640 -26.42 -15.96 -23.25
CA TYR A 640 -25.81 -16.90 -22.33
C TYR A 640 -24.28 -16.86 -22.50
N ASP A 641 -23.57 -16.68 -21.37
CA ASP A 641 -22.11 -16.72 -21.33
C ASP A 641 -21.63 -18.15 -21.03
N LEU A 642 -21.09 -18.82 -22.07
CA LEU A 642 -20.50 -20.16 -21.93
C LEU A 642 -19.27 -20.15 -21.00
N ASN A 643 -18.47 -19.11 -21.10
CA ASN A 643 -17.27 -18.85 -20.28
C ASN A 643 -16.88 -17.36 -20.42
N ASP A 644 -15.70 -16.97 -19.96
CA ASP A 644 -15.21 -15.58 -20.03
C ASP A 644 -15.06 -15.09 -21.48
N GLN A 645 -14.87 -15.98 -22.43
CA GLN A 645 -14.57 -15.64 -23.83
C GLN A 645 -15.77 -15.74 -24.76
N TRP A 646 -16.65 -16.72 -24.55
CA TRP A 646 -17.74 -17.03 -25.50
C TRP A 646 -19.11 -16.67 -24.94
N ARG A 647 -19.86 -15.92 -25.74
CA ARG A 647 -21.29 -15.60 -25.52
C ARG A 647 -22.11 -16.03 -26.70
N LEU A 648 -23.22 -16.68 -26.46
CA LEU A 648 -24.28 -16.92 -27.42
C LEU A 648 -25.47 -16.04 -27.09
N GLY A 649 -26.11 -15.46 -28.08
CA GLY A 649 -27.28 -14.63 -27.85
C GLY A 649 -28.19 -14.55 -29.04
N GLY A 650 -29.38 -14.02 -28.79
CA GLY A 650 -30.34 -13.84 -29.85
C GLY A 650 -31.57 -13.04 -29.46
N SER A 651 -32.39 -12.76 -30.44
CA SER A 651 -33.70 -12.13 -30.26
C SER A 651 -34.69 -12.69 -31.27
N ALA A 652 -35.98 -12.64 -30.90
CA ALA A 652 -37.11 -12.92 -31.79
C ALA A 652 -38.12 -11.79 -31.65
N GLU A 653 -38.60 -11.27 -32.81
CA GLU A 653 -39.43 -10.09 -32.81
C GLU A 653 -40.63 -10.28 -33.76
N ARG A 654 -41.82 -10.03 -33.24
CA ARG A 654 -43.00 -9.76 -34.04
C ARG A 654 -43.11 -8.25 -34.22
N LEU A 655 -43.28 -7.79 -35.47
CA LEU A 655 -43.21 -6.38 -35.84
C LEU A 655 -41.82 -5.83 -35.47
N ALA A 656 -40.79 -6.34 -36.13
CA ALA A 656 -39.40 -6.12 -35.77
C ALA A 656 -39.00 -4.63 -35.80
N ARG A 657 -38.20 -4.20 -34.82
CA ARG A 657 -37.74 -2.80 -34.68
C ARG A 657 -36.84 -2.36 -35.83
N ASN A 658 -36.12 -3.28 -36.45
CA ASN A 658 -35.19 -3.04 -37.54
C ASN A 658 -35.90 -2.99 -38.92
N THR A 659 -37.25 -3.04 -38.97
CA THR A 659 -38.02 -2.86 -40.21
C THR A 659 -37.72 -1.47 -40.77
N PRO A 660 -37.26 -1.34 -42.05
CA PRO A 660 -36.99 -0.06 -42.66
C PRO A 660 -38.19 0.88 -42.58
N LEU A 661 -37.99 2.14 -42.18
CA LEU A 661 -39.07 3.13 -42.04
C LEU A 661 -39.79 3.32 -43.38
N ARG A 662 -39.07 3.22 -44.50
CA ARG A 662 -39.62 3.29 -45.83
C ARG A 662 -40.58 2.13 -46.14
N ALA A 663 -40.29 0.92 -45.62
CA ALA A 663 -41.18 -0.22 -45.69
C ALA A 663 -42.47 0.03 -44.88
N LEU A 664 -42.33 0.53 -43.64
CA LEU A 664 -43.45 0.88 -42.76
C LEU A 664 -44.35 1.97 -43.40
N THR A 665 -43.78 2.93 -44.10
CA THR A 665 -44.51 3.98 -44.83
C THR A 665 -45.44 3.39 -45.90
N ASN A 666 -45.05 2.26 -46.47
CA ASN A 666 -45.84 1.53 -47.48
C ASN A 666 -46.69 0.37 -46.88
N ASN A 667 -46.93 0.41 -45.56
CA ASN A 667 -47.62 -0.61 -44.77
C ASN A 667 -47.00 -2.01 -44.85
N ILE A 668 -45.72 -2.09 -45.07
CA ILE A 668 -44.94 -3.32 -45.06
C ILE A 668 -44.18 -3.42 -43.73
N TYR A 669 -44.44 -4.42 -42.93
CA TYR A 669 -43.78 -4.72 -41.69
C TYR A 669 -43.00 -6.03 -41.81
N ALA A 670 -42.07 -6.25 -40.91
CA ALA A 670 -41.32 -7.48 -40.85
C ALA A 670 -41.44 -8.14 -39.47
N ASN A 671 -41.41 -9.47 -39.43
CA ASN A 671 -41.13 -10.28 -38.26
C ASN A 671 -39.71 -10.82 -38.46
N GLY A 672 -38.97 -11.00 -37.37
CA GLY A 672 -37.61 -11.47 -37.56
C GLY A 672 -36.91 -11.74 -36.24
N GLY A 673 -35.63 -11.79 -36.30
CA GLY A 673 -34.80 -12.00 -35.11
C GLY A 673 -33.34 -11.90 -35.45
N GLN A 674 -32.54 -12.26 -34.49
CA GLN A 674 -31.08 -12.28 -34.63
C GLN A 674 -30.52 -13.39 -33.76
N LEU A 675 -29.58 -14.13 -34.30
CA LEU A 675 -28.69 -15.00 -33.54
C LEU A 675 -27.28 -14.45 -33.63
N TYR A 676 -26.53 -14.49 -32.57
CA TYR A 676 -25.13 -14.08 -32.60
C TYR A 676 -24.27 -14.93 -31.66
N THR A 677 -22.99 -15.03 -32.01
CA THR A 677 -21.93 -15.52 -31.14
C THR A 677 -20.86 -14.44 -31.01
N ARG A 678 -20.44 -14.18 -29.82
CA ARG A 678 -19.34 -13.25 -29.54
C ARG A 678 -18.19 -14.03 -28.95
N TRP A 679 -17.02 -13.91 -29.56
CA TRP A 679 -15.77 -14.36 -29.01
C TRP A 679 -14.93 -13.16 -28.58
N ARG A 680 -14.63 -13.06 -27.29
CA ARG A 680 -13.79 -12.03 -26.69
C ARG A 680 -12.58 -12.71 -26.06
N HIS A 681 -11.46 -12.72 -26.78
CA HIS A 681 -10.23 -13.30 -26.24
C HIS A 681 -9.75 -12.57 -25.00
N SER A 682 -9.73 -11.23 -25.05
CA SER A 682 -9.35 -10.33 -23.96
C SER A 682 -9.84 -8.91 -24.25
N GLU A 683 -9.37 -7.93 -23.49
CA GLU A 683 -9.58 -6.50 -23.75
C GLU A 683 -9.06 -6.04 -25.12
N ARG A 684 -8.16 -6.81 -25.73
CA ARG A 684 -7.51 -6.45 -26.99
C ARG A 684 -8.17 -7.04 -28.22
N SER A 685 -9.03 -8.05 -28.09
CA SER A 685 -9.59 -8.74 -29.25
C SER A 685 -11.00 -9.22 -29.00
N GLN A 686 -11.93 -8.80 -29.85
CA GLN A 686 -13.32 -9.23 -29.83
C GLN A 686 -13.85 -9.41 -31.25
N TRP A 687 -14.56 -10.51 -31.46
CA TRP A 687 -15.22 -10.82 -32.73
C TRP A 687 -16.67 -11.24 -32.47
N THR A 688 -17.58 -10.79 -33.33
CA THR A 688 -19.00 -11.12 -33.23
C THR A 688 -19.50 -11.57 -34.60
N ALA A 689 -20.03 -12.75 -34.69
CA ALA A 689 -20.74 -13.22 -35.88
C ALA A 689 -22.24 -13.17 -35.62
N ARG A 690 -23.00 -12.65 -36.58
CA ARG A 690 -24.44 -12.42 -36.51
C ARG A 690 -25.17 -13.02 -37.73
N PHE A 691 -26.35 -13.60 -37.47
CA PHE A 691 -27.32 -14.02 -38.45
C PHE A 691 -28.67 -13.40 -38.11
N ALA A 692 -29.26 -12.63 -39.00
CA ALA A 692 -30.50 -11.90 -38.79
C ALA A 692 -31.52 -12.16 -39.91
N PRO A 693 -32.43 -13.14 -39.74
CA PRO A 693 -33.54 -13.36 -40.65
C PRO A 693 -34.67 -12.32 -40.45
N SER A 694 -35.27 -11.85 -41.52
CA SER A 694 -36.41 -10.94 -41.51
C SER A 694 -37.43 -11.35 -42.58
N PHE A 695 -38.68 -11.53 -42.19
CA PHE A 695 -39.80 -11.97 -43.02
C PHE A 695 -40.76 -10.82 -43.15
N PHE A 696 -40.82 -10.23 -44.36
CA PHE A 696 -41.62 -9.06 -44.61
C PHE A 696 -43.06 -9.45 -45.05
N SER A 697 -44.03 -8.62 -44.73
CA SER A 697 -45.41 -8.83 -45.02
C SER A 697 -45.77 -8.76 -46.53
N ASP A 698 -44.85 -8.25 -47.34
CA ASP A 698 -44.96 -8.25 -48.82
C ASP A 698 -44.42 -9.55 -49.46
N GLY A 699 -43.94 -10.50 -48.62
CA GLY A 699 -43.40 -11.79 -49.07
C GLY A 699 -41.92 -11.82 -49.32
N ASN A 700 -41.17 -10.72 -49.02
CA ASN A 700 -39.71 -10.74 -49.07
C ASN A 700 -39.15 -11.43 -47.84
N ASN A 701 -38.20 -12.34 -48.06
CA ASN A 701 -37.39 -12.95 -47.01
C ASN A 701 -35.95 -12.42 -47.13
N ARG A 702 -35.50 -11.72 -46.09
CA ARG A 702 -34.14 -11.20 -45.99
C ARG A 702 -33.33 -12.02 -45.01
N PHE A 703 -32.17 -12.46 -45.44
CA PHE A 703 -31.16 -13.09 -44.58
C PHE A 703 -29.92 -12.23 -44.59
N ALA A 704 -29.57 -11.69 -43.41
CA ALA A 704 -28.37 -10.88 -43.23
C ALA A 704 -27.35 -11.62 -42.37
N TYR A 705 -26.10 -11.61 -42.81
CA TYR A 705 -24.96 -12.17 -42.09
C TYR A 705 -23.94 -11.06 -41.88
N ALA A 706 -23.34 -11.01 -40.71
CA ALA A 706 -22.29 -10.05 -40.42
C ALA A 706 -21.23 -10.64 -39.49
N ILE A 707 -20.00 -10.23 -39.70
CA ILE A 707 -18.86 -10.46 -38.79
C ILE A 707 -18.26 -9.11 -38.49
N ASP A 708 -18.22 -8.73 -37.21
CA ASP A 708 -17.56 -7.53 -36.73
C ASP A 708 -16.39 -7.95 -35.85
N GLY A 709 -15.21 -7.43 -36.14
CA GLY A 709 -13.99 -7.68 -35.39
C GLY A 709 -13.37 -6.39 -34.88
N MET A 710 -12.75 -6.49 -33.72
CA MET A 710 -11.91 -5.45 -33.15
C MET A 710 -10.61 -6.07 -32.63
N GLN A 711 -9.48 -5.48 -33.02
CA GLN A 711 -8.18 -5.83 -32.54
C GLN A 711 -7.43 -4.58 -32.10
N ARG A 712 -7.06 -4.51 -30.83
CA ARG A 712 -6.23 -3.44 -30.32
C ARG A 712 -4.81 -3.57 -30.84
N ILE A 713 -4.32 -2.54 -31.51
CA ILE A 713 -2.99 -2.49 -32.13
C ILE A 713 -2.00 -1.63 -31.36
N TYR A 714 -2.51 -0.64 -30.60
CA TYR A 714 -1.68 0.20 -29.75
C TYR A 714 -2.41 0.59 -28.46
N THR A 715 -1.65 0.64 -27.36
CA THR A 715 -2.17 1.05 -26.05
C THR A 715 -1.16 1.92 -25.33
N ALA A 716 -1.63 3.04 -24.81
CA ALA A 716 -0.94 3.91 -23.88
C ALA A 716 -1.95 4.40 -22.82
N PRO A 717 -1.53 4.97 -21.69
CA PRO A 717 -2.44 5.37 -20.59
C PRO A 717 -3.64 6.23 -21.00
N TYR A 718 -3.43 7.06 -22.04
CA TYR A 718 -4.45 8.01 -22.50
C TYR A 718 -4.87 7.78 -23.96
N LEU A 719 -4.29 6.81 -24.67
CA LEU A 719 -4.58 6.58 -26.08
C LEU A 719 -4.68 5.08 -26.37
N LYS A 720 -5.81 4.69 -26.93
CA LYS A 720 -6.05 3.35 -27.45
C LYS A 720 -6.32 3.43 -28.96
N LEU A 721 -5.67 2.56 -29.72
CA LEU A 721 -5.88 2.46 -31.16
C LEU A 721 -6.30 1.05 -31.53
N ASP A 722 -7.47 0.93 -32.08
CA ASP A 722 -8.12 -0.30 -32.47
C ASP A 722 -8.23 -0.40 -33.99
N ALA A 723 -7.85 -1.54 -34.56
CA ALA A 723 -8.21 -1.92 -35.90
C ALA A 723 -9.57 -2.64 -35.85
N THR A 724 -10.54 -2.16 -36.60
CA THR A 724 -11.88 -2.77 -36.70
C THR A 724 -12.12 -3.28 -38.11
N LEU A 725 -12.96 -4.29 -38.21
CA LEU A 725 -13.36 -4.89 -39.50
C LEU A 725 -14.84 -5.21 -39.48
N GLU A 726 -15.58 -4.70 -40.45
CA GLU A 726 -16.96 -5.09 -40.76
C GLU A 726 -16.96 -5.91 -42.04
N ILE A 727 -17.50 -7.12 -41.98
CA ILE A 727 -17.83 -7.94 -43.12
C ILE A 727 -19.34 -8.24 -43.04
N SER A 728 -20.11 -7.86 -44.03
CA SER A 728 -21.53 -8.16 -44.03
C SER A 728 -22.05 -8.50 -45.44
N THR A 729 -23.12 -9.29 -45.49
CA THR A 729 -23.83 -9.65 -46.72
C THR A 729 -25.31 -9.82 -46.43
N THR A 730 -26.15 -9.37 -47.36
CA THR A 730 -27.60 -9.63 -47.29
C THR A 730 -28.06 -10.36 -48.55
N HIS A 731 -29.09 -11.19 -48.38
CA HIS A 731 -29.80 -11.87 -49.43
C HIS A 731 -31.29 -11.58 -49.28
N ASN A 732 -31.94 -11.13 -50.34
CA ASN A 732 -33.38 -10.90 -50.40
C ASN A 732 -34.02 -11.79 -51.48
N SER A 733 -35.16 -12.42 -51.11
CA SER A 733 -35.90 -13.30 -52.03
C SER A 733 -36.71 -12.54 -53.06
N LYS A 734 -37.14 -11.29 -52.80
CA LYS A 734 -37.97 -10.45 -53.63
C LYS A 734 -37.20 -9.20 -54.08
N GLN A 735 -37.44 -8.77 -55.30
CA GLN A 735 -36.89 -7.53 -55.87
C GLN A 735 -38.04 -6.51 -56.12
N ASN A 736 -37.69 -5.29 -56.48
CA ASN A 736 -38.63 -4.21 -56.79
C ASN A 736 -39.60 -3.89 -55.63
N THR A 737 -39.11 -3.81 -54.44
CA THR A 737 -39.83 -3.35 -53.22
C THR A 737 -39.72 -1.84 -53.09
N PRO A 738 -40.63 -1.15 -52.39
CA PRO A 738 -40.53 0.28 -52.17
C PRO A 738 -39.40 0.69 -51.21
N TYR A 739 -38.70 -0.25 -50.60
CA TYR A 739 -37.55 -0.04 -49.68
C TYR A 739 -36.28 -0.65 -50.26
N PHE A 740 -35.12 -0.19 -49.82
CA PHE A 740 -33.83 -0.71 -50.29
C PHE A 740 -33.71 -2.22 -50.01
N ASN A 741 -33.48 -3.00 -51.05
CA ASN A 741 -33.65 -4.43 -51.02
C ASN A 741 -32.82 -5.08 -52.16
N PRO A 742 -31.47 -5.01 -52.08
CA PRO A 742 -30.63 -5.64 -53.07
C PRO A 742 -30.82 -7.16 -53.06
N LYS A 743 -30.77 -7.82 -54.22
CA LYS A 743 -30.83 -9.28 -54.27
C LYS A 743 -29.74 -9.93 -53.44
N ASN A 744 -28.50 -9.49 -53.63
CA ASN A 744 -27.35 -9.79 -52.81
C ASN A 744 -26.48 -8.56 -52.73
N ASP A 745 -25.87 -8.36 -51.62
CA ASP A 745 -24.79 -7.40 -51.41
C ASP A 745 -23.63 -7.98 -50.57
N PHE A 746 -22.53 -7.29 -50.55
CA PHE A 746 -21.40 -7.63 -49.76
C PHE A 746 -20.64 -6.35 -49.33
N THR A 747 -20.34 -6.25 -48.09
CA THR A 747 -19.56 -5.14 -47.51
C THR A 747 -18.27 -5.69 -46.92
N PHE A 748 -17.17 -5.02 -47.22
CA PHE A 748 -15.88 -5.21 -46.54
C PHE A 748 -15.34 -3.84 -46.14
N LEU A 749 -15.29 -3.54 -44.83
CA LEU A 749 -14.92 -2.23 -44.33
C LEU A 749 -13.93 -2.35 -43.14
N PRO A 750 -12.63 -2.34 -43.39
CA PRO A 750 -11.63 -2.11 -42.37
C PRO A 750 -11.62 -0.63 -41.96
N ALA A 751 -11.41 -0.39 -40.68
CA ALA A 751 -11.29 0.94 -40.11
C ALA A 751 -10.28 0.98 -38.95
N LEU A 752 -9.86 2.18 -38.63
CA LEU A 752 -9.06 2.48 -37.42
C LEU A 752 -9.88 3.35 -36.50
N GLU A 753 -9.92 3.00 -35.24
CA GLU A 753 -10.57 3.78 -34.19
C GLU A 753 -9.53 4.18 -33.13
N ALA A 754 -9.52 5.47 -32.75
CA ALA A 754 -8.69 6.00 -31.70
C ALA A 754 -9.58 6.54 -30.58
N ASP A 755 -9.35 6.10 -29.35
CA ASP A 755 -9.96 6.66 -28.14
C ASP A 755 -8.86 7.35 -27.33
N HIS A 756 -8.98 8.68 -27.20
CA HIS A 756 -8.02 9.51 -26.50
C HIS A 756 -8.66 10.15 -25.27
N ILE A 757 -8.15 9.82 -24.10
CA ILE A 757 -8.59 10.39 -22.82
C ILE A 757 -7.99 11.79 -22.70
N MET A 758 -8.83 12.82 -22.66
CA MET A 758 -8.43 14.21 -22.49
C MET A 758 -8.33 14.60 -21.02
N TYR A 759 -9.15 14.01 -20.19
CA TYR A 759 -9.18 14.24 -18.75
C TYR A 759 -9.65 12.99 -18.04
N ARG A 760 -8.91 12.62 -16.99
CA ARG A 760 -9.29 11.55 -16.06
C ARG A 760 -9.00 12.02 -14.65
N HIS A 761 -9.98 11.89 -13.77
CA HIS A 761 -9.83 12.10 -12.34
C HIS A 761 -10.82 11.20 -11.62
N TYR A 762 -10.32 10.16 -11.01
CA TYR A 762 -11.11 9.10 -10.39
C TYR A 762 -12.18 8.52 -11.36
N GLN A 763 -13.47 8.74 -11.06
CA GLN A 763 -14.61 8.23 -11.80
C GLN A 763 -15.12 9.20 -12.87
N THR A 764 -14.43 10.31 -13.08
CA THR A 764 -14.73 11.25 -14.16
C THR A 764 -13.72 11.05 -15.28
N VAL A 765 -14.21 10.67 -16.44
CA VAL A 765 -13.40 10.48 -17.64
C VAL A 765 -14.02 11.24 -18.78
N TRP A 766 -13.24 12.07 -19.44
CA TRP A 766 -13.63 12.76 -20.67
C TRP A 766 -12.70 12.31 -21.79
N SER A 767 -13.26 11.71 -22.84
CA SER A 767 -12.51 11.22 -23.99
C SER A 767 -13.04 11.77 -25.30
N GLN A 768 -12.16 11.82 -26.29
CA GLN A 768 -12.50 12.05 -27.68
C GLN A 768 -12.22 10.80 -28.51
N GLN A 769 -13.08 10.55 -29.49
CA GLN A 769 -13.07 9.36 -30.31
C GLN A 769 -12.99 9.72 -31.78
N PHE A 770 -12.04 9.14 -32.47
CA PHE A 770 -11.88 9.30 -33.92
C PHE A 770 -12.01 7.92 -34.57
N ALA A 771 -12.70 7.85 -35.70
CA ALA A 771 -12.67 6.66 -36.53
C ALA A 771 -12.55 7.05 -37.98
N ALA A 772 -11.84 6.26 -38.78
CA ALA A 772 -11.71 6.38 -40.21
C ALA A 772 -11.61 5.01 -40.83
N GLY A 773 -12.44 4.78 -41.84
CA GLY A 773 -12.50 3.51 -42.57
C GLY A 773 -12.62 3.74 -44.07
N ILE A 774 -12.02 2.80 -44.80
CA ILE A 774 -12.12 2.74 -46.24
C ILE A 774 -12.34 1.27 -46.66
N GLY A 775 -13.35 1.03 -47.49
CA GLY A 775 -13.72 -0.32 -47.81
C GLY A 775 -14.44 -0.42 -49.18
N GLU A 776 -14.96 -1.59 -49.43
CA GLU A 776 -15.61 -1.93 -50.66
C GLU A 776 -17.03 -2.42 -50.39
N TYR A 777 -17.98 -1.97 -51.20
CA TYR A 777 -19.35 -2.47 -51.28
C TYR A 777 -19.61 -3.05 -52.67
N TRP A 778 -20.16 -4.24 -52.73
CA TRP A 778 -20.60 -4.88 -53.92
C TRP A 778 -22.11 -5.12 -53.85
N GLN A 779 -22.80 -4.86 -54.95
CA GLN A 779 -24.26 -5.09 -55.09
C GLN A 779 -24.59 -5.78 -56.40
N ASN A 780 -25.41 -6.82 -56.32
CA ASN A 780 -25.86 -7.54 -57.50
C ASN A 780 -26.58 -6.58 -58.46
N GLY A 781 -26.19 -6.59 -59.75
CA GLY A 781 -26.70 -5.71 -60.77
C GLY A 781 -25.99 -4.35 -60.89
N TYR A 782 -25.22 -3.91 -59.88
CA TYR A 782 -24.54 -2.61 -59.88
C TYR A 782 -23.03 -2.66 -59.72
N GLY A 783 -22.48 -3.85 -59.38
CA GLY A 783 -21.04 -4.01 -59.26
C GLY A 783 -20.44 -3.49 -57.95
N ARG A 784 -19.16 -3.08 -57.99
CA ARG A 784 -18.39 -2.65 -56.81
C ARG A 784 -18.33 -1.15 -56.68
N GLY A 785 -18.24 -0.65 -55.47
CA GLY A 785 -18.04 0.74 -55.21
C GLY A 785 -17.35 1.00 -53.83
N LEU A 786 -16.65 2.11 -53.74
CA LEU A 786 -15.89 2.49 -52.58
C LEU A 786 -16.79 2.99 -51.44
N ILE A 787 -16.54 2.47 -50.21
CA ILE A 787 -17.06 3.02 -48.97
C ILE A 787 -15.98 3.87 -48.31
N THR A 788 -16.37 5.00 -47.78
CA THR A 788 -15.51 5.79 -46.88
C THR A 788 -16.34 6.26 -45.72
N THR A 789 -15.80 6.09 -44.51
CA THR A 789 -16.43 6.57 -43.28
C THR A 789 -15.43 7.34 -42.45
N VAL A 790 -15.86 8.44 -41.86
CA VAL A 790 -15.08 9.22 -40.90
C VAL A 790 -16.00 9.64 -39.76
N SER A 791 -15.58 9.49 -38.54
CA SER A 791 -16.34 9.96 -37.40
C SER A 791 -15.48 10.63 -36.36
N TYR A 792 -16.08 11.60 -35.69
CA TYR A 792 -15.54 12.24 -34.50
C TYR A 792 -16.61 12.25 -33.41
N GLY A 793 -16.20 11.93 -32.19
CA GLY A 793 -17.08 11.95 -31.03
C GLY A 793 -16.39 12.39 -29.75
N GLN A 794 -17.23 12.74 -28.81
CA GLN A 794 -16.78 12.99 -27.42
C GLN A 794 -17.67 12.20 -26.48
N ARG A 795 -17.04 11.69 -25.39
CA ARG A 795 -17.74 10.92 -24.37
C ARG A 795 -17.31 11.37 -22.99
N ILE A 796 -18.28 11.55 -22.11
CA ILE A 796 -18.06 11.85 -20.70
C ILE A 796 -18.68 10.74 -19.85
N LYS A 797 -17.88 10.21 -18.92
CA LYS A 797 -18.35 9.38 -17.82
C LYS A 797 -18.17 10.18 -16.54
N TRP A 798 -19.22 10.32 -15.75
CA TRP A 798 -19.20 11.12 -14.55
C TRP A 798 -19.76 10.34 -13.37
N ASN A 799 -18.92 10.19 -12.34
CA ASN A 799 -19.28 9.62 -11.03
C ASN A 799 -20.00 8.26 -11.11
N ASP A 800 -19.70 7.45 -12.15
CA ASP A 800 -20.31 6.14 -12.46
C ASP A 800 -21.83 6.17 -12.73
N VAL A 801 -22.49 7.31 -12.62
CA VAL A 801 -23.94 7.44 -12.80
C VAL A 801 -24.31 8.05 -14.14
N VAL A 802 -23.46 8.86 -14.75
CA VAL A 802 -23.67 9.42 -16.10
C VAL A 802 -22.66 8.83 -17.07
N ASP A 803 -23.13 8.36 -18.20
CA ASP A 803 -22.34 8.01 -19.37
C ASP A 803 -23.02 8.64 -20.59
N ALA A 804 -22.42 9.70 -21.15
CA ALA A 804 -23.01 10.44 -22.27
C ALA A 804 -22.00 10.60 -23.40
N GLY A 805 -22.47 10.42 -24.64
CA GLY A 805 -21.67 10.53 -25.84
C GLY A 805 -22.33 11.32 -26.92
N VAL A 806 -21.54 12.08 -27.70
CA VAL A 806 -21.97 12.70 -28.97
C VAL A 806 -20.98 12.26 -30.03
N ARG A 807 -21.51 11.84 -31.20
CA ARG A 807 -20.67 11.43 -32.34
C ARG A 807 -21.24 11.99 -33.63
N ILE A 808 -20.42 12.55 -34.48
CA ILE A 808 -20.74 12.97 -35.83
C ILE A 808 -20.04 12.00 -36.78
N THR A 809 -20.80 11.46 -37.74
CA THR A 809 -20.30 10.50 -38.73
C THR A 809 -20.63 10.99 -40.12
N LEU A 810 -19.64 11.00 -40.99
CA LEU A 810 -19.80 11.17 -42.45
C LEU A 810 -19.50 9.82 -43.10
N ASP A 811 -20.51 9.26 -43.72
CA ASP A 811 -20.44 8.01 -44.46
C ASP A 811 -20.76 8.27 -45.94
N LYS A 812 -19.99 7.70 -46.85
CA LYS A 812 -20.23 7.69 -48.26
C LYS A 812 -20.20 6.26 -48.75
N ARG A 813 -21.36 5.78 -49.27
CA ARG A 813 -21.53 4.41 -49.66
C ARG A 813 -22.33 4.36 -50.98
N PRO A 814 -22.03 3.49 -51.94
CA PRO A 814 -22.86 3.32 -53.13
C PRO A 814 -24.15 2.58 -52.79
N TYR A 815 -25.25 3.07 -53.36
CA TYR A 815 -26.56 2.43 -53.36
C TYR A 815 -27.11 2.45 -54.77
N ASP A 816 -27.51 1.30 -55.34
CA ASP A 816 -28.02 1.15 -56.69
C ASP A 816 -27.13 1.86 -57.73
N GLY A 817 -25.80 1.67 -57.56
CA GLY A 817 -24.79 2.23 -58.46
C GLY A 817 -24.45 3.69 -58.26
N LYS A 818 -25.14 4.43 -57.38
CA LYS A 818 -24.86 5.83 -57.06
C LYS A 818 -24.18 5.94 -55.71
N ARG A 819 -23.11 6.72 -55.66
CA ARG A 819 -22.39 7.00 -54.40
C ARG A 819 -23.10 8.11 -53.64
N GLU A 820 -23.69 7.76 -52.51
CA GLU A 820 -24.48 8.63 -51.69
C GLU A 820 -23.74 9.05 -50.42
N LYS A 821 -24.07 10.23 -49.92
CA LYS A 821 -23.53 10.84 -48.73
C LYS A 821 -24.54 10.74 -47.59
N ASN A 822 -24.07 10.44 -46.40
CA ASN A 822 -24.87 10.46 -45.18
C ASN A 822 -24.06 11.13 -44.06
N LEU A 823 -24.50 12.33 -43.66
CA LEU A 823 -23.95 13.02 -42.48
C LEU A 823 -24.97 12.93 -41.35
N GLN A 824 -24.59 12.34 -40.26
CA GLN A 824 -25.45 12.16 -39.10
C GLN A 824 -24.75 12.52 -37.78
N ALA A 825 -25.56 12.99 -36.83
CA ALA A 825 -25.14 13.16 -35.43
C ALA A 825 -25.88 12.16 -34.55
N ALA A 826 -25.16 11.52 -33.66
CA ALA A 826 -25.69 10.61 -32.65
C ALA A 826 -25.39 11.16 -31.25
N PHE A 827 -26.39 11.02 -30.37
CA PHE A 827 -26.26 11.30 -28.94
C PHE A 827 -26.76 10.09 -28.16
N ASP A 828 -26.01 9.68 -27.15
CA ASP A 828 -26.45 8.66 -26.22
C ASP A 828 -26.22 9.09 -24.79
N LEU A 829 -27.12 8.70 -23.88
CA LEU A 829 -27.08 8.98 -22.47
C LEU A 829 -27.57 7.77 -21.69
N ILE A 830 -26.78 7.36 -20.71
CA ILE A 830 -27.18 6.48 -19.62
C ILE A 830 -27.06 7.27 -18.33
N TYR A 831 -28.17 7.40 -17.61
CA TYR A 831 -28.19 8.09 -16.31
C TYR A 831 -28.83 7.21 -15.25
N ARG A 832 -28.11 7.02 -14.13
CA ARG A 832 -28.57 6.24 -12.97
C ARG A 832 -28.86 7.16 -11.80
N PHE A 833 -30.02 6.97 -11.16
CA PHE A 833 -30.53 7.87 -10.12
C PHE A 833 -31.43 7.15 -9.10
#